data_9dbf0a725e58615fc5ecda0e95d67e03
#
_entry.id   9dbf0a725e58615fc5ecda0e95d67e03
#
_cell.length_a   1.000
_cell.length_b   1.000
_cell.length_c   1.000
_cell.angle_alpha   90.00
_cell.angle_beta   90.00
_cell.angle_gamma   90.00
#
_symmetry.space_group_name_H-M   'P 1'
#
loop_
_entity.id
_entity.type
_entity.pdbx_description
1 polymer ?
#
loop_
_entity_poly.entity_id
_entity_poly.type
_entity_poly.pdbx_seq_one_letter_code
_entity_poly.pdbx_strand_id
1 'polypeptide(L)'
;MRKSIIKTIVLSALLALPGIAKSQTFTGITSEQNAQNTPEGWTAVELPQMPAITSANTFNIIDYGASTSAADNTKAIQKALDAVPSTGGMVVIPAGTWMFGSTDQMTSTTEVLSIKSKTVLHLCAGATLKLVEYGKAPNNKTVFIGCKNKNQSDIVIEGEDETSIIDGQGTRWWQARDNKETFNPGAMIRFEKGSRFLIRNLKVQNTPGVNITLSNSNGANNGTVHDVTIYNPSSETKTEQPSHNTDGISIWGHHMNIYNCNISTGDDNVVCDNDAQYIHVWNCDFGTGHGASIGSYTKNIKHVWFDKITMNGTTAGIRMKTGINSDGTLRGGGEEDWKFNNFTMTKVKNPLSIDCFYDKNYNSDPAVDKANARAVDVTTPTYNGIYLQNVKTTDVCDGNAIFFVGRPESHIKNVTLDNVQISAKKGIDIRFVDNLVFKNNSKITVSSGAIWLQKYDSSWTDECNATTTGSTVTDTKGPFTLNSKTLTDKTAGSFSNGFAISNEKGKTYDIGSGTNYIKYSANQYTIIIPDGVKITKMDIEGRNNYDTADAYIGEINGTSYDATTYAFPKDKSVKKYTVEFDSPVEHTLTFTPKVKQCILAFTLYTEATNSIAGIILDNKNKADNNVYDLSGRLVIKNASTSDLQTLNKGIYIHNNRKYIAK
;
A
#
# COMPACT_ATOMS: atom_id res chain seq x y z
N MET A 1 -0.84 -65.39 29.43
CA MET A 1 -0.67 -65.90 28.07
C MET A 1 -1.17 -64.83 27.07
N ARG A 2 -0.28 -64.01 26.52
CA ARG A 2 -0.58 -63.08 25.47
C ARG A 2 0.02 -63.57 24.16
N LYS A 3 -0.82 -63.87 23.17
CA LYS A 3 -0.40 -64.32 21.84
C LYS A 3 0.04 -63.11 21.03
N SER A 4 1.31 -63.07 20.64
CA SER A 4 1.89 -62.17 19.67
C SER A 4 1.46 -62.64 18.28
N ILE A 5 0.87 -61.70 17.50
CA ILE A 5 0.57 -61.92 16.09
C ILE A 5 1.64 -61.15 15.30
N ILE A 6 2.53 -61.90 14.68
CA ILE A 6 3.51 -61.39 13.71
C ILE A 6 2.75 -61.12 12.40
N LYS A 7 2.66 -59.88 11.97
CA LYS A 7 2.19 -59.53 10.64
C LYS A 7 3.37 -59.56 9.66
N THR A 8 3.38 -60.55 8.82
CA THR A 8 4.28 -60.64 7.66
C THR A 8 3.89 -59.57 6.64
N ILE A 9 4.79 -58.59 6.41
CA ILE A 9 4.64 -57.60 5.33
C ILE A 9 5.15 -58.28 4.06
N VAL A 10 4.24 -58.59 3.15
CA VAL A 10 4.58 -59.00 1.79
C VAL A 10 4.86 -57.74 1.01
N LEU A 11 6.13 -57.48 0.67
CA LEU A 11 6.58 -56.42 -0.21
C LEU A 11 6.29 -56.88 -1.65
N SER A 12 5.13 -56.50 -2.20
CA SER A 12 4.84 -56.65 -3.61
C SER A 12 5.56 -55.53 -4.39
N ALA A 13 6.62 -55.88 -5.09
CA ALA A 13 7.22 -55.06 -6.10
C ALA A 13 6.20 -54.84 -7.23
N LEU A 14 5.57 -53.66 -7.24
CA LEU A 14 4.76 -53.21 -8.37
C LEU A 14 5.72 -52.87 -9.51
N LEU A 15 5.87 -53.74 -10.48
CA LEU A 15 6.42 -53.39 -11.78
C LEU A 15 5.55 -52.27 -12.36
N ALA A 16 6.11 -51.05 -12.47
CA ALA A 16 5.47 -49.96 -13.18
C ALA A 16 5.33 -50.36 -14.65
N LEU A 17 4.13 -50.78 -15.02
CA LEU A 17 3.72 -50.80 -16.42
C LEU A 17 3.87 -49.35 -16.94
N PRO A 18 4.38 -49.11 -18.16
CA PRO A 18 4.38 -47.78 -18.76
C PRO A 18 2.92 -47.33 -18.78
N GLY A 19 2.63 -46.29 -18.01
CA GLY A 19 1.30 -45.71 -17.93
C GLY A 19 0.85 -45.34 -19.33
N ILE A 20 -0.35 -45.78 -19.68
CA ILE A 20 -1.06 -45.29 -20.84
C ILE A 20 -1.03 -43.75 -20.73
N ALA A 21 -0.26 -43.09 -21.60
CA ALA A 21 -0.21 -41.63 -21.65
C ALA A 21 -1.65 -41.15 -21.81
N LYS A 22 -2.19 -40.48 -20.78
CA LYS A 22 -3.43 -39.74 -20.95
C LYS A 22 -3.23 -38.85 -22.19
N SER A 23 -4.15 -38.91 -23.11
CA SER A 23 -4.14 -38.07 -24.30
C SER A 23 -3.90 -36.63 -23.88
N GLN A 24 -2.73 -36.08 -24.20
CA GLN A 24 -2.37 -34.71 -24.00
C GLN A 24 -3.32 -33.86 -24.84
N THR A 25 -4.31 -33.25 -24.22
CA THR A 25 -5.40 -32.61 -24.96
C THR A 25 -5.42 -31.14 -24.58
N PHE A 26 -5.08 -30.28 -25.52
CA PHE A 26 -5.42 -28.87 -25.45
C PHE A 26 -6.95 -28.73 -25.39
N THR A 27 -7.45 -28.16 -24.28
CA THR A 27 -8.89 -28.06 -24.00
C THR A 27 -9.62 -26.98 -24.83
N GLY A 28 -8.91 -26.33 -25.74
CA GLY A 28 -9.45 -25.20 -26.51
C GLY A 28 -9.47 -23.91 -25.67
N ILE A 29 -10.03 -22.88 -26.22
CA ILE A 29 -10.13 -21.55 -25.58
C ILE A 29 -11.61 -21.23 -25.42
N THR A 30 -12.04 -21.09 -24.18
CA THR A 30 -13.41 -20.72 -23.82
C THR A 30 -13.56 -19.19 -23.83
N SER A 31 -14.23 -18.64 -24.84
CA SER A 31 -14.55 -17.21 -24.90
C SER A 31 -15.66 -16.78 -23.93
N GLU A 32 -16.46 -17.74 -23.45
CA GLU A 32 -17.64 -17.47 -22.63
C GLU A 32 -17.33 -16.78 -21.29
N GLN A 33 -16.25 -17.17 -20.59
CA GLN A 33 -15.87 -16.56 -19.34
C GLN A 33 -15.43 -15.11 -19.50
N ASN A 34 -14.75 -14.81 -20.60
CA ASN A 34 -14.28 -13.47 -20.90
C ASN A 34 -15.46 -12.52 -21.23
N ALA A 35 -16.42 -12.97 -22.01
CA ALA A 35 -17.58 -12.18 -22.39
C ALA A 35 -18.50 -11.86 -21.20
N GLN A 36 -18.67 -12.79 -20.26
CA GLN A 36 -19.55 -12.62 -19.09
C GLN A 36 -19.08 -11.55 -18.11
N ASN A 37 -17.79 -11.19 -18.10
CA ASN A 37 -17.21 -10.25 -17.15
C ASN A 37 -16.67 -8.98 -17.80
N THR A 38 -17.02 -8.71 -19.04
CA THR A 38 -16.65 -7.46 -19.69
C THR A 38 -17.44 -6.31 -19.06
N PRO A 39 -16.79 -5.29 -18.48
CA PRO A 39 -17.46 -4.14 -17.91
C PRO A 39 -18.31 -3.42 -18.96
N GLU A 40 -19.42 -2.83 -18.51
CA GLU A 40 -20.29 -2.05 -19.39
C GLU A 40 -19.53 -0.90 -20.07
N GLY A 41 -19.68 -0.78 -21.37
CA GLY A 41 -18.99 0.23 -22.18
C GLY A 41 -17.56 -0.13 -22.60
N TRP A 42 -17.04 -1.28 -22.15
CA TRP A 42 -15.71 -1.75 -22.56
C TRP A 42 -15.80 -2.74 -23.73
N THR A 43 -14.73 -2.80 -24.52
CA THR A 43 -14.57 -3.86 -25.51
C THR A 43 -14.06 -5.13 -24.82
N ALA A 44 -14.63 -6.28 -25.18
CA ALA A 44 -14.16 -7.57 -24.65
C ALA A 44 -12.69 -7.82 -25.03
N VAL A 45 -11.95 -8.44 -24.11
CA VAL A 45 -10.58 -8.87 -24.35
C VAL A 45 -10.60 -10.01 -25.37
N GLU A 46 -9.84 -9.86 -26.45
CA GLU A 46 -9.71 -10.90 -27.47
C GLU A 46 -8.85 -12.05 -26.96
N LEU A 47 -9.29 -13.28 -27.18
CA LEU A 47 -8.55 -14.49 -26.83
C LEU A 47 -7.67 -14.97 -28.01
N PRO A 48 -6.59 -15.74 -27.73
CA PRO A 48 -5.76 -16.32 -28.79
C PRO A 48 -6.55 -17.11 -29.82
N GLN A 49 -6.24 -16.89 -31.07
CA GLN A 49 -6.82 -17.62 -32.22
C GLN A 49 -5.90 -18.79 -32.60
N MET A 50 -6.15 -19.95 -31.99
CA MET A 50 -5.31 -21.12 -32.13
C MET A 50 -5.86 -22.07 -33.19
N PRO A 51 -5.00 -22.76 -33.98
CA PRO A 51 -5.43 -23.84 -34.83
C PRO A 51 -5.93 -25.03 -33.99
N ALA A 52 -6.62 -25.95 -34.61
CA ALA A 52 -6.89 -27.25 -33.99
C ALA A 52 -5.57 -27.95 -33.70
N ILE A 53 -5.39 -28.37 -32.44
CA ILE A 53 -4.20 -29.12 -32.00
C ILE A 53 -4.45 -30.61 -32.24
N THR A 54 -3.53 -31.23 -32.96
CA THR A 54 -3.54 -32.62 -33.32
C THR A 54 -2.14 -33.22 -33.12
N SER A 55 -1.97 -34.51 -33.26
CA SER A 55 -0.64 -35.13 -33.22
C SER A 55 0.34 -34.61 -34.26
N ALA A 56 -0.18 -34.09 -35.38
CA ALA A 56 0.64 -33.58 -36.49
C ALA A 56 1.29 -32.22 -36.19
N ASN A 57 0.73 -31.44 -35.26
CA ASN A 57 1.28 -30.16 -34.84
C ASN A 57 1.55 -30.10 -33.32
N THR A 58 1.82 -31.25 -32.71
CA THR A 58 2.25 -31.42 -31.33
C THR A 58 3.70 -31.87 -31.28
N PHE A 59 4.51 -31.15 -30.49
CA PHE A 59 5.97 -31.30 -30.42
C PHE A 59 6.39 -31.60 -28.96
N ASN A 60 6.74 -32.86 -28.69
CA ASN A 60 7.22 -33.23 -27.36
C ASN A 60 8.70 -32.90 -27.21
N ILE A 61 9.11 -32.21 -26.15
CA ILE A 61 10.51 -31.79 -25.94
C ILE A 61 11.49 -32.97 -25.90
N ILE A 62 11.03 -34.17 -25.52
CA ILE A 62 11.85 -35.39 -25.51
C ILE A 62 12.33 -35.72 -26.93
N ASP A 63 11.48 -35.55 -27.93
CA ASP A 63 11.81 -35.83 -29.35
C ASP A 63 12.88 -34.88 -29.90
N TYR A 64 13.13 -33.77 -29.19
CA TYR A 64 14.18 -32.78 -29.48
C TYR A 64 15.41 -32.90 -28.61
N GLY A 65 15.49 -33.97 -27.80
CA GLY A 65 16.65 -34.32 -26.99
C GLY A 65 16.61 -33.80 -25.55
N ALA A 66 15.44 -33.38 -25.05
CA ALA A 66 15.28 -33.06 -23.64
C ALA A 66 15.32 -34.31 -22.77
N SER A 67 15.92 -34.20 -21.58
CA SER A 67 16.01 -35.27 -20.61
C SER A 67 15.91 -34.72 -19.17
N THR A 68 15.17 -35.41 -18.32
CA THR A 68 15.10 -35.06 -16.89
C THR A 68 16.43 -35.22 -16.14
N SER A 69 17.39 -35.98 -16.70
CA SER A 69 18.75 -36.10 -16.18
C SER A 69 19.72 -35.05 -16.74
N ALA A 70 19.32 -34.24 -17.72
CA ALA A 70 20.16 -33.18 -18.28
C ALA A 70 20.28 -32.02 -17.30
N ALA A 71 21.48 -31.48 -17.17
CA ALA A 71 21.72 -30.28 -16.35
C ALA A 71 21.01 -29.02 -16.92
N ASP A 72 20.70 -29.02 -18.20
CA ASP A 72 19.96 -27.97 -18.88
C ASP A 72 19.33 -28.48 -20.18
N ASN A 73 18.08 -28.08 -20.44
CA ASN A 73 17.30 -28.47 -21.62
C ASN A 73 16.95 -27.27 -22.51
N THR A 74 17.55 -26.09 -22.32
CA THR A 74 17.19 -24.86 -23.03
C THR A 74 17.19 -25.06 -24.53
N LYS A 75 18.26 -25.63 -25.10
CA LYS A 75 18.36 -25.87 -26.56
C LYS A 75 17.32 -26.88 -27.05
N ALA A 76 17.04 -27.92 -26.29
CA ALA A 76 16.05 -28.93 -26.68
C ALA A 76 14.63 -28.35 -26.69
N ILE A 77 14.27 -27.61 -25.64
CA ILE A 77 12.97 -26.94 -25.53
C ILE A 77 12.84 -25.88 -26.65
N GLN A 78 13.89 -25.08 -26.88
CA GLN A 78 13.87 -24.06 -27.93
C GLN A 78 13.71 -24.70 -29.33
N LYS A 79 14.37 -25.81 -29.62
CA LYS A 79 14.19 -26.55 -30.86
C LYS A 79 12.75 -27.01 -31.06
N ALA A 80 12.07 -27.49 -30.00
CA ALA A 80 10.67 -27.85 -30.07
C ALA A 80 9.78 -26.62 -30.37
N LEU A 81 10.05 -25.48 -29.70
CA LEU A 81 9.38 -24.20 -29.96
C LEU A 81 9.61 -23.71 -31.41
N ASP A 82 10.82 -23.87 -31.91
CA ASP A 82 11.18 -23.49 -33.29
C ASP A 82 10.52 -24.39 -34.33
N ALA A 83 10.24 -25.64 -34.03
CA ALA A 83 9.58 -26.60 -34.89
C ALA A 83 8.08 -26.29 -35.12
N VAL A 84 7.43 -25.52 -34.23
CA VAL A 84 6.03 -25.11 -34.43
C VAL A 84 5.91 -24.36 -35.75
N PRO A 85 5.05 -24.79 -36.71
CA PRO A 85 4.89 -24.12 -37.98
C PRO A 85 4.17 -22.75 -37.82
N SER A 86 4.23 -21.93 -38.85
CA SER A 86 3.53 -20.62 -38.88
C SER A 86 2.01 -20.75 -38.78
N THR A 87 1.46 -21.90 -39.10
CA THR A 87 0.04 -22.23 -38.91
C THR A 87 -0.32 -22.47 -37.46
N GLY A 88 0.66 -22.75 -36.60
CA GLY A 88 0.53 -22.94 -35.17
C GLY A 88 0.61 -24.38 -34.70
N GLY A 89 0.84 -24.58 -33.39
CA GLY A 89 0.97 -25.90 -32.78
C GLY A 89 1.23 -25.83 -31.29
N MET A 90 1.44 -26.99 -30.69
CA MET A 90 1.64 -27.16 -29.26
C MET A 90 3.00 -27.80 -28.95
N VAL A 91 3.76 -27.19 -28.06
CA VAL A 91 4.95 -27.78 -27.44
C VAL A 91 4.56 -28.36 -26.09
N VAL A 92 4.90 -29.64 -25.86
CA VAL A 92 4.54 -30.37 -24.66
C VAL A 92 5.75 -30.57 -23.76
N ILE A 93 5.60 -30.17 -22.49
CA ILE A 93 6.51 -30.46 -21.39
C ILE A 93 5.91 -31.62 -20.59
N PRO A 94 6.41 -32.84 -20.69
CA PRO A 94 5.85 -33.99 -19.97
C PRO A 94 6.12 -33.91 -18.46
N ALA A 95 5.44 -34.78 -17.69
CA ALA A 95 5.72 -34.94 -16.26
C ALA A 95 7.21 -35.16 -15.97
N GLY A 96 7.73 -34.55 -14.91
CA GLY A 96 9.14 -34.59 -14.54
C GLY A 96 9.72 -33.20 -14.33
N THR A 97 10.98 -33.13 -13.89
CA THR A 97 11.69 -31.85 -13.71
C THR A 97 12.63 -31.58 -14.88
N TRP A 98 12.42 -30.48 -15.55
CA TRP A 98 13.15 -30.05 -16.74
C TRP A 98 13.92 -28.78 -16.42
N MET A 99 15.24 -28.91 -16.21
CA MET A 99 16.12 -27.77 -15.96
C MET A 99 16.29 -26.95 -17.23
N PHE A 100 16.22 -25.60 -17.13
CA PHE A 100 16.42 -24.69 -18.27
C PHE A 100 17.07 -23.38 -17.83
N GLY A 101 17.63 -22.63 -18.75
CA GLY A 101 18.06 -21.24 -18.54
C GLY A 101 19.55 -21.02 -18.42
N SER A 102 20.40 -21.99 -18.71
CA SER A 102 21.84 -21.75 -18.74
C SER A 102 22.24 -20.83 -19.89
N THR A 103 23.08 -19.82 -19.58
CA THR A 103 23.51 -18.80 -20.54
C THR A 103 24.25 -19.39 -21.76
N ASP A 104 25.01 -20.45 -21.57
CA ASP A 104 25.76 -21.14 -22.64
C ASP A 104 24.85 -22.00 -23.54
N GLN A 105 23.59 -22.21 -23.16
CA GLN A 105 22.60 -22.96 -23.92
C GLN A 105 21.60 -22.06 -24.67
N MET A 106 21.60 -20.75 -24.39
CA MET A 106 20.69 -19.81 -25.03
C MET A 106 20.97 -19.64 -26.53
N THR A 107 19.90 -19.48 -27.31
CA THR A 107 19.98 -19.16 -28.74
C THR A 107 19.57 -17.71 -29.05
N SER A 108 19.01 -16.99 -28.07
CA SER A 108 18.66 -15.58 -28.13
C SER A 108 19.35 -14.80 -27.02
N THR A 109 19.62 -13.52 -27.25
CA THR A 109 20.16 -12.60 -26.23
C THR A 109 19.10 -11.89 -25.42
N THR A 110 17.84 -12.00 -25.78
CA THR A 110 16.71 -11.28 -25.18
C THR A 110 15.76 -12.17 -24.40
N GLU A 111 15.65 -13.43 -24.79
CA GLU A 111 14.85 -14.46 -24.10
C GLU A 111 15.66 -15.76 -23.95
N VAL A 112 15.42 -16.49 -22.85
CA VAL A 112 15.94 -17.85 -22.67
C VAL A 112 15.13 -18.83 -23.53
N LEU A 113 13.79 -18.80 -23.39
CA LEU A 113 12.85 -19.51 -24.25
C LEU A 113 12.00 -18.49 -25.00
N SER A 114 12.26 -18.37 -26.30
CA SER A 114 11.53 -17.45 -27.18
C SER A 114 10.32 -18.13 -27.78
N ILE A 115 9.14 -17.59 -27.50
CA ILE A 115 7.87 -18.12 -28.01
C ILE A 115 7.41 -17.26 -29.18
N LYS A 116 7.01 -17.90 -30.26
CA LYS A 116 6.46 -17.25 -31.47
C LYS A 116 4.94 -17.37 -31.54
N SER A 117 4.36 -16.62 -32.45
CA SER A 117 2.91 -16.58 -32.65
C SER A 117 2.31 -17.98 -32.86
N LYS A 118 1.05 -18.13 -32.42
CA LYS A 118 0.25 -19.36 -32.55
C LYS A 118 0.87 -20.58 -31.88
N THR A 119 1.55 -20.37 -30.75
CA THR A 119 2.19 -21.45 -30.00
C THR A 119 1.48 -21.67 -28.67
N VAL A 120 1.15 -22.91 -28.36
CA VAL A 120 0.81 -23.39 -27.03
C VAL A 120 2.07 -23.99 -26.39
N LEU A 121 2.48 -23.47 -25.24
CA LEU A 121 3.44 -24.15 -24.33
C LEU A 121 2.61 -24.85 -23.26
N HIS A 122 2.54 -26.17 -23.34
CA HIS A 122 1.69 -27.01 -22.51
C HIS A 122 2.53 -27.81 -21.51
N LEU A 123 2.26 -27.62 -20.21
CA LEU A 123 2.87 -28.35 -19.12
C LEU A 123 1.90 -29.43 -18.64
N CYS A 124 2.27 -30.71 -18.81
CA CYS A 124 1.47 -31.81 -18.28
C CYS A 124 1.40 -31.77 -16.74
N ALA A 125 0.41 -32.41 -16.16
CA ALA A 125 0.35 -32.66 -14.72
C ALA A 125 1.65 -33.30 -14.22
N GLY A 126 2.24 -32.76 -13.15
CA GLY A 126 3.53 -33.19 -12.62
C GLY A 126 4.76 -32.69 -13.39
N ALA A 127 4.61 -31.82 -14.39
CA ALA A 127 5.72 -31.19 -15.07
C ALA A 127 6.26 -30.00 -14.24
N THR A 128 7.56 -29.94 -14.05
CA THR A 128 8.24 -28.76 -13.47
C THR A 128 9.29 -28.24 -14.44
N LEU A 129 9.04 -27.07 -15.02
CA LEU A 129 10.02 -26.33 -15.78
C LEU A 129 10.83 -25.46 -14.80
N LYS A 130 12.09 -25.87 -14.52
CA LYS A 130 12.87 -25.33 -13.42
C LYS A 130 14.10 -24.57 -13.92
N LEU A 131 14.22 -23.29 -13.52
CA LEU A 131 15.37 -22.48 -13.87
C LEU A 131 16.64 -23.09 -13.26
N VAL A 132 17.78 -22.99 -13.97
CA VAL A 132 19.09 -23.32 -13.41
C VAL A 132 19.45 -22.35 -12.28
N GLU A 133 20.44 -22.72 -11.48
CA GLU A 133 20.84 -21.94 -10.31
C GLU A 133 21.40 -20.55 -10.65
N TYR A 134 21.34 -19.64 -9.68
CA TYR A 134 22.01 -18.32 -9.76
C TYR A 134 23.48 -18.49 -10.17
N GLY A 135 23.94 -17.66 -11.10
CA GLY A 135 25.28 -17.70 -11.66
C GLY A 135 25.41 -18.52 -12.95
N LYS A 136 24.47 -19.43 -13.23
CA LYS A 136 24.35 -20.09 -14.55
C LYS A 136 23.29 -19.45 -15.43
N ALA A 137 22.21 -18.96 -14.83
CA ALA A 137 21.16 -18.23 -15.53
C ALA A 137 21.58 -16.78 -15.87
N PRO A 138 21.00 -16.17 -16.92
CA PRO A 138 21.29 -14.79 -17.28
C PRO A 138 20.85 -13.81 -16.20
N ASN A 139 21.71 -12.85 -15.87
CA ASN A 139 21.50 -11.84 -14.85
C ASN A 139 21.66 -10.42 -15.42
N ASN A 140 20.94 -10.14 -16.52
CA ASN A 140 21.05 -8.91 -17.32
C ASN A 140 19.69 -8.48 -17.89
N LYS A 141 18.59 -8.77 -17.19
CA LYS A 141 17.20 -8.51 -17.61
C LYS A 141 16.75 -9.30 -18.85
N THR A 142 17.38 -10.42 -19.14
CA THR A 142 16.89 -11.38 -20.15
C THR A 142 15.61 -12.02 -19.64
N VAL A 143 14.57 -12.04 -20.46
CA VAL A 143 13.30 -12.70 -20.15
C VAL A 143 13.49 -14.21 -20.11
N PHE A 144 12.92 -14.90 -19.13
CA PHE A 144 13.12 -16.35 -19.06
C PHE A 144 12.21 -17.09 -20.04
N ILE A 145 10.93 -16.72 -20.14
CA ILE A 145 9.95 -17.36 -21.04
C ILE A 145 9.10 -16.27 -21.70
N GLY A 146 8.96 -16.29 -23.01
CA GLY A 146 8.03 -15.38 -23.69
C GLY A 146 8.56 -14.74 -24.96
N CYS A 147 8.19 -13.46 -25.19
CA CYS A 147 8.69 -12.68 -26.32
C CYS A 147 9.00 -11.25 -25.88
N LYS A 148 10.13 -10.73 -26.33
CA LYS A 148 10.58 -9.36 -26.05
C LYS A 148 10.84 -8.63 -27.37
N ASN A 149 10.27 -7.43 -27.51
CA ASN A 149 10.41 -6.58 -28.70
C ASN A 149 9.95 -7.19 -30.04
N LYS A 150 9.10 -8.22 -30.01
CA LYS A 150 8.60 -8.91 -31.19
C LYS A 150 7.07 -8.87 -31.22
N ASN A 151 6.48 -8.57 -32.36
CA ASN A 151 5.04 -8.61 -32.58
C ASN A 151 4.55 -10.06 -32.66
N GLN A 152 4.50 -10.77 -31.56
CA GLN A 152 3.98 -12.12 -31.46
C GLN A 152 2.54 -12.09 -30.93
N SER A 153 1.68 -12.95 -31.44
CA SER A 153 0.26 -13.00 -31.06
C SER A 153 -0.25 -14.42 -31.02
N ASP A 154 -1.36 -14.61 -30.33
CA ASP A 154 -1.98 -15.93 -30.22
C ASP A 154 -1.06 -16.93 -29.50
N ILE A 155 -0.60 -16.55 -28.31
CA ILE A 155 0.29 -17.38 -27.49
C ILE A 155 -0.48 -17.87 -26.25
N VAL A 156 -0.34 -19.16 -25.98
CA VAL A 156 -0.89 -19.79 -24.78
C VAL A 156 0.25 -20.43 -23.97
N ILE A 157 0.30 -20.15 -22.66
CA ILE A 157 1.08 -20.93 -21.71
C ILE A 157 0.09 -21.55 -20.73
N GLU A 158 0.04 -22.88 -20.68
CA GLU A 158 -0.95 -23.55 -19.85
C GLU A 158 -0.38 -24.78 -19.13
N GLY A 159 -0.99 -25.10 -18.01
CA GLY A 159 -0.82 -26.38 -17.33
C GLY A 159 -2.10 -27.22 -17.38
N GLU A 160 -1.98 -28.49 -16.98
CA GLU A 160 -3.15 -29.34 -16.78
C GLU A 160 -3.79 -29.11 -15.41
N ASP A 161 -2.95 -28.77 -14.38
CA ASP A 161 -3.39 -28.50 -13.03
C ASP A 161 -2.29 -27.76 -12.22
N GLU A 162 -2.48 -27.59 -10.91
CA GLU A 162 -1.54 -26.95 -9.99
C GLU A 162 -0.18 -27.67 -9.83
N THR A 163 -0.05 -28.89 -10.32
CA THR A 163 1.21 -29.65 -10.37
C THR A 163 2.04 -29.34 -11.63
N SER A 164 1.49 -28.56 -12.53
CA SER A 164 2.18 -27.99 -13.69
C SER A 164 2.91 -26.72 -13.24
N ILE A 165 4.23 -26.81 -13.04
CA ILE A 165 4.99 -25.78 -12.30
C ILE A 165 6.05 -25.12 -13.17
N ILE A 166 6.19 -23.80 -13.05
CA ILE A 166 7.35 -23.02 -13.46
C ILE A 166 8.05 -22.53 -12.20
N ASP A 167 9.27 -23.01 -11.94
CA ASP A 167 10.05 -22.73 -10.72
C ASP A 167 11.33 -21.95 -11.04
N GLY A 168 11.45 -20.76 -10.50
CA GLY A 168 12.57 -19.84 -10.76
C GLY A 168 13.80 -20.05 -9.87
N GLN A 169 13.78 -20.96 -8.90
CA GLN A 169 14.88 -21.16 -7.94
C GLN A 169 15.37 -19.87 -7.26
N GLY A 170 14.46 -18.97 -6.86
CA GLY A 170 14.76 -17.58 -6.47
C GLY A 170 15.60 -17.39 -5.22
N THR A 171 15.65 -18.34 -4.30
CA THR A 171 16.27 -18.16 -2.97
C THR A 171 17.69 -17.58 -3.05
N ARG A 172 18.54 -18.10 -3.90
CA ARG A 172 19.93 -17.58 -4.05
C ARG A 172 19.98 -16.20 -4.72
N TRP A 173 19.01 -15.91 -5.60
CA TRP A 173 18.85 -14.60 -6.21
C TRP A 173 18.51 -13.53 -5.15
N TRP A 174 17.58 -13.83 -4.24
CA TRP A 174 17.18 -12.90 -3.19
C TRP A 174 18.32 -12.68 -2.18
N GLN A 175 19.08 -13.74 -1.86
CA GLN A 175 20.31 -13.61 -1.07
C GLN A 175 21.34 -12.70 -1.75
N ALA A 176 21.55 -12.86 -3.06
CA ALA A 176 22.45 -12.01 -3.82
C ALA A 176 22.05 -10.53 -3.75
N ARG A 177 20.75 -10.25 -3.87
CA ARG A 177 20.21 -8.90 -3.71
C ARG A 177 20.52 -8.33 -2.32
N ASP A 178 20.22 -9.08 -1.27
CA ASP A 178 20.43 -8.63 0.10
C ASP A 178 21.92 -8.44 0.42
N ASN A 179 22.78 -9.28 -0.13
CA ASN A 179 24.23 -9.17 -0.05
C ASN A 179 24.83 -8.10 -0.97
N LYS A 180 24.02 -7.38 -1.76
CA LYS A 180 24.46 -6.38 -2.74
C LYS A 180 25.37 -6.95 -3.83
N GLU A 181 25.20 -8.21 -4.15
CA GLU A 181 25.80 -8.84 -5.32
C GLU A 181 25.05 -8.41 -6.59
N THR A 182 25.52 -8.83 -7.77
CA THR A 182 24.81 -8.53 -9.02
C THR A 182 23.40 -9.12 -8.99
N PHE A 183 22.39 -8.28 -9.18
CA PHE A 183 20.99 -8.65 -9.17
C PHE A 183 20.21 -7.88 -10.24
N ASN A 184 20.08 -8.48 -11.42
CA ASN A 184 19.35 -7.95 -12.57
C ASN A 184 18.56 -9.06 -13.27
N PRO A 185 17.67 -9.80 -12.57
CA PRO A 185 16.86 -10.83 -13.21
C PRO A 185 15.91 -10.21 -14.24
N GLY A 186 15.57 -10.97 -15.26
CA GLY A 186 14.41 -10.71 -16.10
C GLY A 186 13.11 -11.18 -15.43
N ALA A 187 11.98 -10.86 -16.05
CA ALA A 187 10.71 -11.46 -15.67
C ALA A 187 10.69 -12.96 -16.02
N MET A 188 9.98 -13.76 -15.20
CA MET A 188 9.85 -15.20 -15.48
C MET A 188 9.07 -15.44 -16.77
N ILE A 189 7.90 -14.80 -16.89
CA ILE A 189 7.10 -14.81 -18.12
C ILE A 189 6.91 -13.36 -18.56
N ARG A 190 7.18 -13.05 -19.82
CA ARG A 190 6.96 -11.71 -20.36
C ARG A 190 6.51 -11.73 -21.82
N PHE A 191 5.39 -11.05 -22.06
CA PHE A 191 4.92 -10.72 -23.39
C PHE A 191 5.05 -9.22 -23.63
N GLU A 192 5.79 -8.86 -24.67
CA GLU A 192 6.10 -7.47 -25.02
C GLU A 192 5.82 -7.27 -26.50
N LYS A 193 4.94 -6.34 -26.83
CA LYS A 193 4.34 -6.17 -28.18
C LYS A 193 3.47 -7.36 -28.65
N GLY A 194 2.63 -7.13 -29.60
CA GLY A 194 1.68 -8.12 -30.11
C GLY A 194 0.39 -8.18 -29.29
N SER A 195 -0.41 -9.22 -29.49
CA SER A 195 -1.74 -9.32 -28.88
C SER A 195 -2.23 -10.75 -28.68
N ARG A 196 -3.25 -10.90 -27.84
CA ARG A 196 -3.92 -12.16 -27.54
C ARG A 196 -3.00 -13.18 -26.87
N PHE A 197 -2.71 -12.93 -25.60
CA PHE A 197 -1.94 -13.83 -24.73
C PHE A 197 -2.87 -14.50 -23.72
N LEU A 198 -2.65 -15.78 -23.44
CA LEU A 198 -3.36 -16.52 -22.42
C LEU A 198 -2.40 -17.32 -21.55
N ILE A 199 -2.50 -17.14 -20.24
CA ILE A 199 -1.78 -17.95 -19.23
C ILE A 199 -2.82 -18.55 -18.29
N ARG A 200 -2.81 -19.89 -18.13
CA ARG A 200 -3.84 -20.56 -17.31
C ARG A 200 -3.40 -21.89 -16.68
N ASN A 201 -4.12 -22.30 -15.64
CA ASN A 201 -4.08 -23.63 -15.04
C ASN A 201 -2.67 -24.10 -14.61
N LEU A 202 -1.83 -23.23 -14.10
CA LEU A 202 -0.47 -23.59 -13.69
C LEU A 202 -0.02 -22.84 -12.43
N LYS A 203 1.10 -23.28 -11.90
CA LYS A 203 1.77 -22.59 -10.79
C LYS A 203 3.09 -21.96 -11.23
N VAL A 204 3.29 -20.69 -10.89
CA VAL A 204 4.57 -19.99 -11.02
C VAL A 204 5.12 -19.74 -9.62
N GLN A 205 6.34 -20.16 -9.34
CA GLN A 205 6.88 -20.03 -8.00
C GLN A 205 8.36 -19.70 -7.94
N ASN A 206 8.79 -19.15 -6.82
CA ASN A 206 10.21 -18.88 -6.49
C ASN A 206 10.95 -18.14 -7.61
N THR A 207 10.33 -17.13 -8.20
CA THR A 207 10.94 -16.40 -9.31
C THR A 207 12.05 -15.46 -8.82
N PRO A 208 13.13 -15.27 -9.59
CA PRO A 208 14.19 -14.33 -9.23
C PRO A 208 13.72 -12.89 -9.04
N GLY A 209 12.76 -12.45 -9.83
CA GLY A 209 12.13 -11.14 -9.85
C GLY A 209 10.66 -11.26 -10.23
N VAL A 210 10.12 -10.34 -11.03
CA VAL A 210 8.72 -10.32 -11.46
C VAL A 210 8.27 -11.66 -12.05
N ASN A 211 7.11 -12.16 -11.65
CA ASN A 211 6.58 -13.43 -12.13
C ASN A 211 6.05 -13.33 -13.56
N ILE A 212 5.03 -12.49 -13.78
CA ILE A 212 4.39 -12.33 -15.10
C ILE A 212 4.38 -10.85 -15.44
N THR A 213 4.86 -10.50 -16.62
CA THR A 213 4.80 -9.15 -17.15
C THR A 213 4.03 -9.15 -18.49
N LEU A 214 2.92 -8.44 -18.50
CA LEU A 214 2.13 -8.16 -19.70
C LEU A 214 2.47 -6.71 -20.09
N SER A 215 3.52 -6.55 -20.85
CA SER A 215 4.15 -5.27 -21.10
C SER A 215 3.92 -4.89 -22.55
N ASN A 216 3.72 -3.61 -22.89
CA ASN A 216 4.75 -2.62 -22.71
C ASN A 216 4.31 -1.21 -23.19
N SER A 217 5.17 -0.25 -23.04
CA SER A 217 5.10 1.09 -23.63
C SER A 217 4.82 1.16 -25.15
N ASN A 218 4.62 0.05 -25.87
CA ASN A 218 4.29 -0.04 -27.28
C ASN A 218 3.23 -1.11 -27.62
N GLY A 219 2.39 -1.50 -26.63
CA GLY A 219 1.13 -2.14 -26.91
C GLY A 219 1.10 -3.67 -26.91
N ALA A 220 1.45 -4.34 -25.79
CA ALA A 220 0.82 -5.64 -25.55
C ALA A 220 -0.68 -5.40 -25.33
N ASN A 221 -1.50 -6.07 -26.10
CA ASN A 221 -2.95 -5.91 -26.07
C ASN A 221 -3.63 -7.27 -25.93
N ASN A 222 -4.81 -7.28 -25.28
CA ASN A 222 -5.62 -8.47 -25.14
C ASN A 222 -4.89 -9.63 -24.44
N GLY A 223 -4.58 -9.44 -23.17
CA GLY A 223 -3.99 -10.48 -22.31
C GLY A 223 -5.01 -11.07 -21.34
N THR A 224 -4.96 -12.39 -21.15
CA THR A 224 -5.78 -13.08 -20.15
C THR A 224 -4.91 -13.97 -19.27
N VAL A 225 -5.07 -13.85 -17.94
CA VAL A 225 -4.43 -14.74 -16.96
C VAL A 225 -5.51 -15.26 -16.02
N HIS A 226 -5.67 -16.58 -15.93
CA HIS A 226 -6.68 -17.13 -15.04
C HIS A 226 -6.31 -18.52 -14.50
N ASP A 227 -6.89 -18.85 -13.35
CA ASP A 227 -6.63 -20.12 -12.66
C ASP A 227 -5.12 -20.38 -12.50
N VAL A 228 -4.38 -19.31 -12.09
CA VAL A 228 -2.93 -19.35 -11.89
C VAL A 228 -2.64 -19.14 -10.41
N THR A 229 -1.77 -19.99 -9.86
CA THR A 229 -1.19 -19.81 -8.54
C THR A 229 0.21 -19.21 -8.68
N ILE A 230 0.45 -18.07 -8.02
CA ILE A 230 1.78 -17.46 -7.92
C ILE A 230 2.23 -17.50 -6.47
N TYR A 231 3.45 -18.02 -6.23
CA TYR A 231 4.00 -18.07 -4.90
C TYR A 231 5.47 -17.64 -4.84
N ASN A 232 5.74 -16.61 -4.06
CA ASN A 232 7.06 -16.24 -3.59
C ASN A 232 6.96 -15.88 -2.09
N PRO A 233 8.00 -16.12 -1.28
CA PRO A 233 8.01 -15.71 0.11
C PRO A 233 7.76 -14.22 0.29
N SER A 234 7.12 -13.84 1.39
CA SER A 234 6.92 -12.43 1.75
C SER A 234 8.26 -11.69 1.89
N SER A 235 8.30 -10.42 1.49
CA SER A 235 9.45 -9.54 1.77
C SER A 235 9.62 -9.22 3.27
N GLU A 236 8.61 -9.48 4.08
CA GLU A 236 8.63 -9.27 5.54
C GLU A 236 8.82 -10.60 6.33
N THR A 237 8.98 -11.74 5.66
CA THR A 237 9.16 -13.04 6.35
C THR A 237 10.48 -13.09 7.12
N LYS A 238 10.45 -13.79 8.27
CA LYS A 238 11.63 -14.03 9.10
C LYS A 238 11.97 -15.53 9.20
N THR A 239 11.17 -16.38 8.57
CA THR A 239 11.28 -17.83 8.65
C THR A 239 11.94 -18.46 7.43
N GLU A 240 12.00 -17.72 6.35
CA GLU A 240 12.63 -18.10 5.08
C GLU A 240 13.32 -16.89 4.45
N GLN A 241 14.05 -17.06 3.35
CA GLN A 241 14.69 -15.95 2.64
C GLN A 241 13.62 -15.02 2.07
N PRO A 242 13.57 -13.71 2.45
CA PRO A 242 12.62 -12.78 1.90
C PRO A 242 12.81 -12.58 0.39
N SER A 243 11.72 -12.54 -0.34
CA SER A 243 11.75 -12.15 -1.74
C SER A 243 11.35 -10.68 -1.90
N HIS A 244 12.08 -9.92 -2.69
CA HIS A 244 11.77 -8.54 -3.03
C HIS A 244 11.69 -8.38 -4.54
N ASN A 245 10.87 -7.45 -5.02
CA ASN A 245 10.63 -7.23 -6.44
C ASN A 245 10.16 -8.50 -7.17
N THR A 246 9.38 -9.31 -6.49
CA THR A 246 8.75 -10.51 -7.03
C THR A 246 7.26 -10.25 -7.29
N ASP A 247 6.96 -9.12 -7.94
CA ASP A 247 5.61 -8.77 -8.32
C ASP A 247 4.91 -9.95 -9.00
N GLY A 248 3.64 -10.17 -8.69
CA GLY A 248 2.88 -11.28 -9.24
C GLY A 248 2.59 -11.05 -10.72
N ILE A 249 1.71 -10.10 -11.02
CA ILE A 249 1.37 -9.74 -12.40
C ILE A 249 1.55 -8.24 -12.57
N SER A 250 2.50 -7.85 -13.42
CA SER A 250 2.80 -6.47 -13.77
C SER A 250 2.26 -6.14 -15.17
N ILE A 251 1.41 -5.11 -15.26
CA ILE A 251 0.62 -4.79 -16.45
C ILE A 251 1.01 -3.42 -16.97
N TRP A 252 1.42 -3.37 -18.23
CA TRP A 252 1.83 -2.17 -18.95
C TRP A 252 1.11 -2.02 -20.30
N GLY A 253 0.06 -2.74 -20.56
CA GLY A 253 -0.64 -2.81 -21.84
C GLY A 253 -2.15 -2.62 -21.68
N HIS A 254 -2.88 -2.86 -22.76
CA HIS A 254 -4.31 -2.58 -22.86
C HIS A 254 -5.15 -3.86 -22.92
N HIS A 255 -6.39 -3.79 -22.39
CA HIS A 255 -7.37 -4.86 -22.48
C HIS A 255 -6.86 -6.16 -21.87
N MET A 256 -6.75 -6.17 -20.52
CA MET A 256 -6.27 -7.31 -19.75
C MET A 256 -7.34 -7.84 -18.81
N ASN A 257 -7.51 -9.16 -18.79
CA ASN A 257 -8.35 -9.88 -17.85
C ASN A 257 -7.49 -10.75 -16.94
N ILE A 258 -7.61 -10.57 -15.62
CA ILE A 258 -6.97 -11.42 -14.61
C ILE A 258 -8.05 -11.93 -13.66
N TYR A 259 -8.22 -13.25 -13.55
CA TYR A 259 -9.28 -13.78 -12.69
C TYR A 259 -8.97 -15.17 -12.14
N ASN A 260 -9.64 -15.54 -11.06
CA ASN A 260 -9.48 -16.82 -10.37
C ASN A 260 -8.02 -17.13 -10.01
N CYS A 261 -7.22 -16.13 -9.68
CA CYS A 261 -5.80 -16.30 -9.36
C CYS A 261 -5.57 -16.26 -7.86
N ASN A 262 -4.61 -17.09 -7.39
CA ASN A 262 -4.12 -17.08 -6.02
C ASN A 262 -2.67 -16.57 -6.02
N ILE A 263 -2.42 -15.37 -5.45
CA ILE A 263 -1.17 -14.65 -5.62
C ILE A 263 -0.58 -14.28 -4.27
N SER A 264 0.57 -14.89 -3.92
CA SER A 264 1.40 -14.55 -2.75
C SER A 264 2.80 -14.20 -3.22
N THR A 265 3.27 -13.01 -2.86
CA THR A 265 4.52 -12.45 -3.39
C THR A 265 5.31 -11.70 -2.32
N GLY A 266 6.50 -11.26 -2.66
CA GLY A 266 7.30 -10.34 -1.85
C GLY A 266 7.23 -8.88 -2.34
N ASP A 267 6.35 -8.58 -3.31
CA ASP A 267 6.07 -7.23 -3.80
C ASP A 267 4.59 -7.13 -4.23
N ASP A 268 4.22 -6.27 -5.17
CA ASP A 268 2.83 -6.07 -5.58
C ASP A 268 2.18 -7.37 -6.10
N ASN A 269 0.96 -7.70 -5.64
CA ASN A 269 0.29 -8.92 -6.11
C ASN A 269 -0.15 -8.76 -7.57
N VAL A 270 -0.86 -7.68 -7.89
CA VAL A 270 -1.14 -7.23 -9.26
C VAL A 270 -0.88 -5.72 -9.30
N VAL A 271 -0.09 -5.28 -10.26
CA VAL A 271 0.25 -3.87 -10.45
C VAL A 271 -0.03 -3.40 -11.86
N CYS A 272 -0.68 -2.23 -11.96
CA CYS A 272 -0.86 -1.50 -13.22
C CYS A 272 0.18 -0.38 -13.29
N ASP A 273 0.95 -0.36 -14.36
CA ASP A 273 1.98 0.65 -14.64
C ASP A 273 1.66 1.40 -15.94
N ASN A 274 2.56 2.27 -16.39
CA ASN A 274 2.36 3.17 -17.54
C ASN A 274 1.57 2.54 -18.69
N ASP A 275 0.62 3.30 -19.18
CA ASP A 275 -0.26 2.94 -20.29
C ASP A 275 -1.17 1.72 -20.04
N ALA A 276 -1.30 1.25 -18.79
CA ALA A 276 -2.29 0.22 -18.46
C ALA A 276 -3.72 0.78 -18.61
N GLN A 277 -4.48 0.24 -19.56
CA GLN A 277 -5.85 0.69 -19.84
C GLN A 277 -6.79 -0.47 -20.08
N TYR A 278 -8.05 -0.32 -19.62
CA TYR A 278 -9.07 -1.37 -19.70
C TYR A 278 -8.61 -2.67 -19.03
N ILE A 279 -8.24 -2.54 -17.75
CA ILE A 279 -7.73 -3.64 -16.94
C ILE A 279 -8.82 -4.11 -15.99
N HIS A 280 -9.22 -5.38 -16.11
CA HIS A 280 -10.19 -6.00 -15.22
C HIS A 280 -9.55 -7.15 -14.45
N VAL A 281 -9.53 -7.03 -13.11
CA VAL A 281 -9.02 -8.05 -12.18
C VAL A 281 -10.16 -8.48 -11.29
N TRP A 282 -10.51 -9.78 -11.25
CA TRP A 282 -11.62 -10.21 -10.41
C TRP A 282 -11.49 -11.62 -9.87
N ASN A 283 -12.19 -11.87 -8.77
CA ASN A 283 -12.25 -13.17 -8.10
C ASN A 283 -10.85 -13.74 -7.82
N CYS A 284 -9.98 -12.91 -7.21
CA CYS A 284 -8.61 -13.29 -6.89
C CYS A 284 -8.37 -13.27 -5.38
N ASP A 285 -7.52 -14.19 -4.93
CA ASP A 285 -7.03 -14.26 -3.56
C ASP A 285 -5.59 -13.77 -3.49
N PHE A 286 -5.34 -12.68 -2.76
CA PHE A 286 -4.01 -12.15 -2.51
C PHE A 286 -3.55 -12.56 -1.11
N GLY A 287 -2.48 -13.36 -1.06
CA GLY A 287 -1.82 -13.74 0.17
C GLY A 287 -0.86 -12.65 0.65
N THR A 288 0.42 -13.00 0.87
CA THR A 288 1.44 -11.97 1.14
C THR A 288 1.74 -11.14 -0.09
N GLY A 289 2.24 -9.93 0.11
CA GLY A 289 2.58 -8.98 -0.96
C GLY A 289 2.18 -7.56 -0.62
N HIS A 290 2.12 -6.68 -1.63
CA HIS A 290 1.78 -5.28 -1.46
C HIS A 290 0.37 -4.92 -1.98
N GLY A 291 -0.47 -5.91 -2.27
CA GLY A 291 -1.88 -5.74 -2.58
C GLY A 291 -2.19 -5.39 -4.04
N ALA A 292 -3.36 -4.78 -4.24
CA ALA A 292 -3.81 -4.26 -5.53
C ALA A 292 -3.17 -2.90 -5.77
N SER A 293 -2.22 -2.84 -6.71
CA SER A 293 -1.33 -1.69 -6.87
C SER A 293 -1.49 -0.96 -8.19
N ILE A 294 -1.31 0.36 -8.16
CA ILE A 294 -1.13 1.23 -9.33
C ILE A 294 0.19 1.98 -9.15
N GLY A 295 1.08 1.87 -10.13
CA GLY A 295 2.38 2.52 -10.17
C GLY A 295 3.51 1.76 -9.45
N SER A 296 4.67 2.40 -9.34
CA SER A 296 4.99 3.85 -9.33
C SER A 296 5.19 4.54 -10.70
N TYR A 297 4.98 3.89 -11.82
CA TYR A 297 4.94 4.49 -13.14
C TYR A 297 3.48 4.61 -13.53
N THR A 298 2.87 5.82 -13.45
CA THR A 298 1.41 5.96 -13.52
C THR A 298 0.91 6.72 -14.75
N LYS A 299 1.80 7.06 -15.68
CA LYS A 299 1.42 7.80 -16.87
C LYS A 299 0.33 7.08 -17.65
N ASN A 300 -0.77 7.79 -17.92
CA ASN A 300 -1.86 7.38 -18.79
C ASN A 300 -2.54 6.05 -18.37
N ILE A 301 -2.67 5.79 -17.06
CA ILE A 301 -3.39 4.64 -16.53
C ILE A 301 -4.87 4.99 -16.42
N LYS A 302 -5.73 4.26 -17.15
CA LYS A 302 -7.15 4.55 -17.25
C LYS A 302 -8.00 3.29 -17.25
N HIS A 303 -9.26 3.43 -16.77
CA HIS A 303 -10.22 2.32 -16.84
C HIS A 303 -9.67 1.05 -16.17
N VAL A 304 -9.34 1.14 -14.89
CA VAL A 304 -8.87 0.01 -14.09
C VAL A 304 -9.97 -0.42 -13.13
N TRP A 305 -10.29 -1.70 -13.14
CA TRP A 305 -11.30 -2.26 -12.24
C TRP A 305 -10.80 -3.53 -11.55
N PHE A 306 -10.69 -3.47 -10.22
CA PHE A 306 -10.51 -4.63 -9.37
C PHE A 306 -11.84 -4.97 -8.69
N ASP A 307 -12.31 -6.22 -8.79
CA ASP A 307 -13.59 -6.67 -8.25
C ASP A 307 -13.48 -8.03 -7.54
N LYS A 308 -14.13 -8.20 -6.39
CA LYS A 308 -14.13 -9.45 -5.63
C LYS A 308 -12.72 -9.95 -5.29
N ILE A 309 -11.98 -9.15 -4.54
CA ILE A 309 -10.62 -9.48 -4.10
C ILE A 309 -10.62 -9.83 -2.61
N THR A 310 -10.10 -11.01 -2.28
CA THR A 310 -9.82 -11.40 -0.90
C THR A 310 -8.33 -11.19 -0.61
N MET A 311 -8.02 -10.58 0.53
CA MET A 311 -6.63 -10.36 0.96
C MET A 311 -6.37 -10.98 2.32
N ASN A 312 -5.22 -11.65 2.47
CA ASN A 312 -4.80 -12.21 3.75
C ASN A 312 -3.29 -12.08 3.96
N GLY A 313 -2.88 -11.03 4.69
CA GLY A 313 -1.49 -10.80 5.05
C GLY A 313 -0.69 -9.92 4.11
N THR A 314 -1.35 -9.14 3.24
CA THR A 314 -0.67 -8.13 2.42
C THR A 314 -0.24 -6.91 3.27
N THR A 315 0.87 -6.28 2.91
CA THR A 315 1.33 -5.06 3.61
C THR A 315 0.49 -3.84 3.23
N ALA A 316 -0.12 -3.85 2.06
CA ALA A 316 -1.10 -2.86 1.65
C ALA A 316 -2.33 -3.55 1.06
N GLY A 317 -3.48 -2.90 1.14
CA GLY A 317 -4.70 -3.34 0.48
C GLY A 317 -4.80 -2.76 -0.93
N ILE A 318 -5.44 -1.60 -1.05
CA ILE A 318 -5.50 -0.82 -2.28
C ILE A 318 -4.41 0.25 -2.20
N ARG A 319 -3.46 0.18 -3.12
CA ARG A 319 -2.24 1.00 -3.08
C ARG A 319 -1.99 1.70 -4.42
N MET A 320 -1.95 3.02 -4.39
CA MET A 320 -1.61 3.84 -5.56
C MET A 320 -0.40 4.70 -5.22
N LYS A 321 0.57 4.76 -6.12
CA LYS A 321 1.84 5.44 -5.83
C LYS A 321 2.45 6.02 -7.10
N THR A 322 2.99 7.25 -7.02
CA THR A 322 3.75 7.86 -8.12
C THR A 322 5.12 8.26 -7.62
N GLY A 323 6.15 7.87 -8.35
CA GLY A 323 7.54 8.21 -8.07
C GLY A 323 8.10 9.34 -8.93
N ILE A 324 9.40 9.54 -8.81
CA ILE A 324 10.18 10.51 -9.56
C ILE A 324 11.31 9.81 -10.33
N ASN A 325 11.62 10.25 -11.52
CA ASN A 325 12.72 9.72 -12.33
C ASN A 325 14.06 10.32 -11.88
N SER A 326 15.16 9.71 -12.30
CA SER A 326 16.52 10.19 -12.01
C SER A 326 16.83 11.58 -12.58
N ASP A 327 16.11 12.00 -13.62
CA ASP A 327 16.19 13.35 -14.19
C ASP A 327 15.31 14.38 -13.47
N GLY A 328 14.59 13.96 -12.43
CA GLY A 328 13.72 14.80 -11.62
C GLY A 328 12.29 14.96 -12.17
N THR A 329 11.93 14.37 -13.31
CA THR A 329 10.55 14.37 -13.82
C THR A 329 9.68 13.40 -12.99
N LEU A 330 8.38 13.70 -12.89
CA LEU A 330 7.43 12.81 -12.25
C LEU A 330 7.05 11.64 -13.17
N ARG A 331 6.47 10.60 -12.62
CA ARG A 331 6.10 9.37 -13.35
C ARG A 331 4.60 9.27 -13.61
N GLY A 332 3.90 10.40 -13.68
CA GLY A 332 2.46 10.48 -13.80
C GLY A 332 1.98 11.12 -15.11
N GLY A 333 0.72 11.53 -15.11
CA GLY A 333 0.02 12.29 -16.14
C GLY A 333 -1.07 11.50 -16.86
N GLY A 334 -2.33 11.97 -16.78
CA GLY A 334 -3.48 11.40 -17.48
C GLY A 334 -4.12 10.19 -16.80
N GLU A 335 -4.08 10.12 -15.48
CA GLU A 335 -4.67 9.05 -14.67
C GLU A 335 -6.14 9.31 -14.39
N GLU A 336 -7.01 8.36 -14.70
CA GLU A 336 -8.46 8.49 -14.44
C GLU A 336 -9.22 7.15 -14.40
N ASP A 337 -10.41 7.17 -13.78
CA ASP A 337 -11.40 6.09 -13.74
C ASP A 337 -10.86 4.77 -13.18
N TRP A 338 -10.59 4.76 -11.87
CA TRP A 338 -10.14 3.57 -11.16
C TRP A 338 -11.23 3.09 -10.19
N LYS A 339 -11.59 1.81 -10.26
CA LYS A 339 -12.64 1.18 -9.46
C LYS A 339 -12.08 0.01 -8.66
N PHE A 340 -12.44 -0.04 -7.38
CA PHE A 340 -12.06 -1.11 -6.46
C PHE A 340 -13.29 -1.55 -5.68
N ASN A 341 -13.85 -2.70 -6.07
CA ASN A 341 -15.13 -3.15 -5.56
C ASN A 341 -15.03 -4.49 -4.84
N ASN A 342 -15.83 -4.69 -3.79
CA ASN A 342 -16.01 -5.98 -3.13
C ASN A 342 -14.70 -6.58 -2.56
N PHE A 343 -13.97 -5.78 -1.77
CA PHE A 343 -12.74 -6.21 -1.11
C PHE A 343 -13.00 -6.72 0.30
N THR A 344 -12.40 -7.86 0.64
CA THR A 344 -12.33 -8.36 2.02
C THR A 344 -10.85 -8.47 2.42
N MET A 345 -10.45 -7.71 3.45
CA MET A 345 -9.06 -7.59 3.88
C MET A 345 -8.87 -8.17 5.28
N THR A 346 -8.02 -9.18 5.40
CA THR A 346 -7.63 -9.82 6.66
C THR A 346 -6.13 -9.66 6.85
N LYS A 347 -5.68 -9.23 8.04
CA LYS A 347 -4.26 -9.01 8.37
C LYS A 347 -3.55 -8.09 7.38
N VAL A 348 -4.25 -7.10 6.86
CA VAL A 348 -3.69 -6.08 5.98
C VAL A 348 -3.14 -4.94 6.83
N LYS A 349 -1.92 -4.49 6.57
CA LYS A 349 -1.28 -3.45 7.38
C LYS A 349 -1.81 -2.05 7.08
N ASN A 350 -1.84 -1.65 5.80
CA ASN A 350 -2.31 -0.35 5.32
C ASN A 350 -3.43 -0.55 4.30
N PRO A 351 -4.70 -0.50 4.70
CA PRO A 351 -5.81 -0.90 3.83
C PRO A 351 -6.00 0.01 2.60
N LEU A 352 -5.92 1.33 2.77
CA LEU A 352 -6.10 2.29 1.69
C LEU A 352 -4.96 3.31 1.67
N SER A 353 -4.19 3.34 0.59
CA SER A 353 -3.10 4.29 0.43
C SER A 353 -2.98 4.87 -0.98
N ILE A 354 -2.80 6.18 -1.05
CA ILE A 354 -2.40 6.93 -2.25
C ILE A 354 -1.21 7.80 -1.86
N ASP A 355 -0.07 7.62 -2.51
CA ASP A 355 1.15 8.37 -2.22
C ASP A 355 1.76 8.93 -3.51
N CYS A 356 1.56 10.22 -3.76
CA CYS A 356 2.16 10.92 -4.90
C CYS A 356 3.60 11.41 -4.63
N PHE A 357 4.19 11.00 -3.49
CA PHE A 357 5.58 11.24 -3.11
C PHE A 357 6.37 9.94 -2.91
N TYR A 358 5.95 8.88 -3.55
CA TYR A 358 6.58 7.57 -3.45
C TYR A 358 7.97 7.59 -4.10
N ASP A 359 8.95 8.08 -3.36
CA ASP A 359 10.37 8.05 -3.75
C ASP A 359 11.28 8.14 -2.53
N LYS A 360 12.43 7.47 -2.59
CA LYS A 360 13.42 7.48 -1.50
C LYS A 360 14.09 8.83 -1.29
N ASN A 361 14.03 9.70 -2.28
CA ASN A 361 14.66 11.03 -2.27
C ASN A 361 13.67 12.15 -1.99
N TYR A 362 12.40 11.81 -1.75
CA TYR A 362 11.35 12.78 -1.54
C TYR A 362 10.79 12.68 -0.12
N ASN A 363 10.68 13.80 0.55
CA ASN A 363 10.02 13.85 1.83
C ASN A 363 8.50 13.92 1.61
N SER A 364 7.76 12.97 2.16
CA SER A 364 6.30 12.93 2.09
C SER A 364 5.61 13.95 3.03
N ASP A 365 6.36 14.84 3.68
CA ASP A 365 5.77 15.91 4.47
C ASP A 365 5.21 17.03 3.57
N PRO A 366 3.89 17.19 3.47
CA PRO A 366 3.27 18.18 2.61
C PRO A 366 3.53 19.62 3.03
N ALA A 367 3.83 19.86 4.31
CA ALA A 367 4.16 21.21 4.79
C ALA A 367 5.48 21.70 4.19
N VAL A 368 6.46 20.80 4.05
CA VAL A 368 7.72 21.12 3.37
C VAL A 368 7.53 21.20 1.86
N ASP A 369 6.79 20.28 1.29
CA ASP A 369 6.60 20.18 -0.15
C ASP A 369 5.71 21.31 -0.71
N LYS A 370 4.75 21.80 0.06
CA LYS A 370 3.92 22.94 -0.35
C LYS A 370 4.73 24.20 -0.66
N ALA A 371 5.81 24.43 0.10
CA ALA A 371 6.70 25.55 -0.16
C ALA A 371 7.50 25.38 -1.46
N ASN A 372 7.57 24.15 -1.99
CA ASN A 372 8.31 23.76 -3.17
C ASN A 372 7.41 23.17 -4.27
N ALA A 373 6.17 23.63 -4.36
CA ALA A 373 5.26 23.23 -5.43
C ALA A 373 5.93 23.36 -6.81
N ARG A 374 5.78 22.34 -7.65
CA ARG A 374 6.37 22.29 -8.98
C ARG A 374 5.46 22.92 -10.01
N ALA A 375 6.03 23.34 -11.13
CA ALA A 375 5.24 23.63 -12.31
C ALA A 375 4.53 22.35 -12.79
N VAL A 376 3.25 22.47 -13.12
CA VAL A 376 2.47 21.36 -13.70
C VAL A 376 2.93 21.14 -15.14
N ASP A 377 3.22 19.90 -15.47
CA ASP A 377 3.58 19.44 -16.82
C ASP A 377 2.93 18.09 -17.16
N VAL A 378 3.28 17.53 -18.30
CA VAL A 378 2.72 16.25 -18.79
C VAL A 378 3.12 15.02 -17.96
N THR A 379 4.03 15.17 -17.02
CA THR A 379 4.49 14.11 -16.10
C THR A 379 3.88 14.24 -14.71
N THR A 380 3.14 15.32 -14.46
CA THR A 380 2.49 15.57 -13.17
C THR A 380 1.31 14.60 -13.00
N PRO A 381 1.23 13.84 -11.90
CA PRO A 381 0.11 12.92 -11.67
C PRO A 381 -1.21 13.69 -11.53
N THR A 382 -2.27 13.17 -12.12
CA THR A 382 -3.60 13.80 -12.18
C THR A 382 -4.70 12.86 -11.69
N TYR A 383 -4.49 12.20 -10.56
CA TYR A 383 -5.41 11.21 -10.00
C TYR A 383 -6.83 11.76 -9.87
N ASN A 384 -7.75 11.20 -10.65
CA ASN A 384 -9.13 11.69 -10.73
C ASN A 384 -10.13 10.54 -10.93
N GLY A 385 -11.23 10.57 -10.18
CA GLY A 385 -12.30 9.59 -10.34
C GLY A 385 -11.92 8.21 -9.79
N ILE A 386 -11.66 8.13 -8.48
CA ILE A 386 -11.34 6.88 -7.77
C ILE A 386 -12.58 6.44 -6.99
N TYR A 387 -13.07 5.25 -7.29
CA TYR A 387 -14.28 4.72 -6.68
C TYR A 387 -14.03 3.41 -5.95
N LEU A 388 -14.28 3.41 -4.64
CA LEU A 388 -14.16 2.24 -3.78
C LEU A 388 -15.55 1.85 -3.28
N GLN A 389 -15.98 0.59 -3.51
CA GLN A 389 -17.30 0.13 -3.09
C GLN A 389 -17.21 -1.23 -2.38
N ASN A 390 -17.97 -1.38 -1.28
CA ASN A 390 -18.03 -2.63 -0.53
C ASN A 390 -16.63 -3.13 -0.10
N VAL A 391 -15.80 -2.24 0.43
CA VAL A 391 -14.46 -2.56 0.94
C VAL A 391 -14.51 -2.71 2.44
N LYS A 392 -14.02 -3.82 2.99
CA LYS A 392 -14.02 -4.05 4.43
C LYS A 392 -12.75 -4.71 4.93
N THR A 393 -12.37 -4.37 6.16
CA THR A 393 -11.38 -5.12 6.94
C THR A 393 -12.09 -6.07 7.92
N THR A 394 -11.51 -7.25 8.17
CA THR A 394 -12.06 -8.22 9.12
C THR A 394 -11.42 -8.10 10.51
N ASP A 395 -10.32 -7.39 10.60
CA ASP A 395 -9.54 -7.14 11.82
C ASP A 395 -9.01 -5.71 11.85
N VAL A 396 -8.30 -5.35 12.92
CA VAL A 396 -7.73 -4.01 13.09
C VAL A 396 -6.38 -3.93 12.39
N CYS A 397 -6.30 -3.13 11.33
CA CYS A 397 -5.08 -2.87 10.58
C CYS A 397 -4.03 -2.10 11.40
N ASP A 398 -2.74 -2.39 11.22
CA ASP A 398 -1.65 -1.77 11.98
C ASP A 398 -1.36 -0.31 11.59
N GLY A 399 -1.61 0.05 10.34
CA GLY A 399 -1.34 1.37 9.77
C GLY A 399 -2.49 2.35 9.88
N ASN A 400 -2.51 3.30 8.97
CA ASN A 400 -3.60 4.25 8.78
C ASN A 400 -4.81 3.57 8.13
N ALA A 401 -6.01 3.92 8.58
CA ALA A 401 -7.23 3.53 7.89
C ALA A 401 -7.25 4.07 6.44
N ILE A 402 -6.86 5.33 6.28
CA ILE A 402 -6.74 6.03 5.01
C ILE A 402 -5.45 6.85 5.03
N PHE A 403 -4.64 6.73 4.00
CA PHE A 403 -3.45 7.54 3.77
C PHE A 403 -3.46 8.03 2.32
N PHE A 404 -3.98 9.23 2.10
CA PHE A 404 -4.07 9.84 0.76
C PHE A 404 -3.27 11.13 0.72
N VAL A 405 -2.17 11.11 -0.01
CA VAL A 405 -1.24 12.24 -0.13
C VAL A 405 -1.07 12.60 -1.59
N GLY A 406 -1.80 13.62 -2.02
CA GLY A 406 -1.65 14.28 -3.32
C GLY A 406 -0.46 15.24 -3.34
N ARG A 407 -0.35 16.02 -4.40
CA ARG A 407 0.68 17.04 -4.56
C ARG A 407 0.08 18.45 -4.46
N PRO A 408 0.81 19.45 -3.94
CA PRO A 408 0.29 20.80 -3.84
C PRO A 408 -0.04 21.43 -5.20
N GLU A 409 0.68 21.06 -6.25
CA GLU A 409 0.43 21.49 -7.62
C GLU A 409 -0.63 20.67 -8.36
N SER A 410 -0.99 19.49 -7.83
CA SER A 410 -1.99 18.60 -8.44
C SER A 410 -2.62 17.71 -7.37
N HIS A 411 -3.76 18.13 -6.88
CA HIS A 411 -4.52 17.39 -5.87
C HIS A 411 -5.10 16.09 -6.44
N ILE A 412 -5.23 15.07 -5.59
CA ILE A 412 -6.07 13.90 -5.86
C ILE A 412 -7.53 14.38 -5.89
N LYS A 413 -8.31 13.96 -6.90
CA LYS A 413 -9.66 14.48 -7.09
C LYS A 413 -10.72 13.38 -7.15
N ASN A 414 -11.91 13.71 -6.63
CA ASN A 414 -13.12 12.89 -6.78
C ASN A 414 -12.93 11.45 -6.32
N VAL A 415 -12.59 11.27 -5.05
CA VAL A 415 -12.49 9.94 -4.41
C VAL A 415 -13.80 9.62 -3.71
N THR A 416 -14.45 8.54 -4.07
CA THR A 416 -15.69 8.09 -3.42
C THR A 416 -15.47 6.78 -2.67
N LEU A 417 -15.84 6.79 -1.39
CA LEU A 417 -15.89 5.64 -0.50
C LEU A 417 -17.36 5.27 -0.27
N ASP A 418 -17.81 4.19 -0.90
CA ASP A 418 -19.21 3.73 -0.91
C ASP A 418 -19.32 2.40 -0.15
N ASN A 419 -19.95 2.39 1.02
CA ASN A 419 -20.01 1.22 1.89
C ASN A 419 -18.60 0.67 2.24
N VAL A 420 -17.69 1.57 2.63
CA VAL A 420 -16.31 1.24 3.00
C VAL A 420 -16.18 1.17 4.52
N GLN A 421 -15.84 -0.01 5.05
CA GLN A 421 -15.78 -0.28 6.49
C GLN A 421 -14.36 -0.70 6.90
N ILE A 422 -13.59 0.22 7.47
CA ILE A 422 -12.19 0.03 7.84
C ILE A 422 -12.02 0.15 9.35
N SER A 423 -11.36 -0.83 9.94
CA SER A 423 -10.85 -0.78 11.30
C SER A 423 -9.33 -0.73 11.28
N ALA A 424 -8.72 0.26 11.92
CA ALA A 424 -7.27 0.44 11.94
C ALA A 424 -6.78 1.04 13.26
N LYS A 425 -5.48 0.95 13.53
CA LYS A 425 -4.87 1.57 14.70
C LYS A 425 -4.80 3.08 14.57
N LYS A 426 -4.48 3.58 13.37
CA LYS A 426 -4.36 5.00 13.05
C LYS A 426 -5.50 5.43 12.15
N GLY A 427 -5.86 6.71 12.23
CA GLY A 427 -7.01 7.27 11.51
C GLY A 427 -6.74 7.64 10.06
N ILE A 428 -7.35 8.74 9.67
CA ILE A 428 -7.37 9.28 8.32
C ILE A 428 -6.30 10.36 8.21
N ASP A 429 -5.35 10.20 7.29
CA ASP A 429 -4.36 11.20 6.91
C ASP A 429 -4.57 11.55 5.44
N ILE A 430 -5.15 12.72 5.18
CA ILE A 430 -5.35 13.22 3.82
C ILE A 430 -4.68 14.57 3.64
N ARG A 431 -4.04 14.74 2.49
CA ARG A 431 -3.28 15.93 2.11
C ARG A 431 -3.41 16.17 0.62
N PHE A 432 -3.81 17.38 0.23
CA PHE A 432 -4.01 17.71 -1.18
C PHE A 432 -5.00 16.77 -1.87
N VAL A 433 -6.20 16.66 -1.28
CA VAL A 433 -7.29 15.82 -1.78
C VAL A 433 -8.55 16.67 -1.92
N ASP A 434 -9.09 16.77 -3.13
CA ASP A 434 -10.32 17.50 -3.41
C ASP A 434 -11.49 16.54 -3.59
N ASN A 435 -12.59 16.79 -2.88
CA ASN A 435 -13.83 16.05 -2.98
C ASN A 435 -13.68 14.54 -2.64
N LEU A 436 -13.21 14.26 -1.41
CA LEU A 436 -13.34 12.92 -0.83
C LEU A 436 -14.75 12.76 -0.26
N VAL A 437 -15.49 11.75 -0.71
CA VAL A 437 -16.88 11.51 -0.29
C VAL A 437 -17.01 10.16 0.41
N PHE A 438 -17.56 10.18 1.63
CA PHE A 438 -17.99 8.99 2.35
C PHE A 438 -19.50 8.87 2.21
N LYS A 439 -20.00 7.76 1.66
CA LYS A 439 -21.45 7.54 1.51
C LYS A 439 -21.87 6.10 1.78
N ASN A 440 -23.17 5.91 1.88
CA ASN A 440 -23.85 4.65 2.18
C ASN A 440 -23.26 3.95 3.43
N ASN A 441 -23.34 3.32 4.21
CA ASN A 441 -22.79 2.68 5.42
C ASN A 441 -21.25 2.74 5.58
N SER A 442 -20.56 3.71 4.95
CA SER A 442 -19.12 3.86 5.17
C SER A 442 -18.82 4.16 6.63
N LYS A 443 -17.79 3.51 7.18
CA LYS A 443 -17.42 3.62 8.58
C LYS A 443 -15.92 3.43 8.77
N ILE A 444 -15.28 4.39 9.42
CA ILE A 444 -13.89 4.29 9.83
C ILE A 444 -13.83 4.14 11.35
N THR A 445 -13.19 3.07 11.82
CA THR A 445 -13.00 2.80 13.25
C THR A 445 -11.51 2.85 13.57
N VAL A 446 -11.14 3.69 14.55
CA VAL A 446 -9.75 3.87 14.98
C VAL A 446 -9.59 3.34 16.39
N SER A 447 -8.63 2.46 16.63
CA SER A 447 -8.42 1.84 17.93
C SER A 447 -7.51 2.67 18.85
N SER A 448 -6.71 3.60 18.30
CA SER A 448 -5.85 4.47 19.08
C SER A 448 -5.63 5.81 18.38
N GLY A 449 -5.75 6.91 19.15
CA GLY A 449 -5.56 8.27 18.65
C GLY A 449 -6.80 8.87 17.97
N ALA A 450 -6.59 9.96 17.26
CA ALA A 450 -7.63 10.71 16.58
C ALA A 450 -8.05 10.05 15.27
N ILE A 451 -9.31 10.20 14.88
CA ILE A 451 -9.79 9.74 13.56
C ILE A 451 -9.07 10.48 12.45
N TRP A 452 -9.01 11.81 12.51
CA TRP A 452 -8.25 12.65 11.61
C TRP A 452 -6.88 12.91 12.21
N LEU A 453 -5.82 12.41 11.58
CA LEU A 453 -4.44 12.63 11.99
C LEU A 453 -3.89 13.93 11.43
N GLN A 454 -4.21 14.23 10.19
CA GLN A 454 -3.76 15.42 9.50
C GLN A 454 -4.73 15.78 8.36
N LYS A 455 -4.95 17.07 8.18
CA LYS A 455 -5.64 17.65 7.03
C LYS A 455 -4.77 18.77 6.50
N TYR A 456 -4.65 18.84 5.18
CA TYR A 456 -3.85 19.86 4.54
C TYR A 456 -4.39 20.15 3.14
N ASP A 457 -4.90 21.38 2.91
CA ASP A 457 -5.54 21.80 1.66
C ASP A 457 -6.42 20.68 1.05
N SER A 458 -7.35 20.17 1.84
CA SER A 458 -8.19 19.04 1.44
C SER A 458 -9.65 19.32 1.74
N SER A 459 -10.54 18.75 0.92
CA SER A 459 -11.99 18.84 1.11
C SER A 459 -12.64 17.45 1.11
N TRP A 460 -13.65 17.28 1.94
CA TRP A 460 -14.41 16.04 2.00
C TRP A 460 -15.87 16.28 2.42
N THR A 461 -16.72 15.31 2.10
CA THR A 461 -18.10 15.23 2.52
C THR A 461 -18.35 13.89 3.20
N ASP A 462 -18.91 13.90 4.39
CA ASP A 462 -19.26 12.70 5.14
C ASP A 462 -20.79 12.58 5.23
N GLU A 463 -21.38 11.92 4.25
CA GLU A 463 -22.84 11.76 4.14
C GLU A 463 -23.43 10.75 5.13
N CYS A 464 -22.58 9.94 5.77
CA CYS A 464 -23.03 8.83 6.63
C CYS A 464 -22.39 8.83 8.02
N ASN A 465 -21.74 9.91 8.43
CA ASN A 465 -20.98 10.00 9.68
C ASN A 465 -19.91 8.91 9.82
N ALA A 466 -19.23 8.58 8.73
CA ALA A 466 -18.21 7.53 8.67
C ALA A 466 -17.06 7.75 9.67
N THR A 467 -16.78 9.01 9.99
CA THR A 467 -15.67 9.45 10.83
C THR A 467 -16.04 9.66 12.30
N THR A 468 -17.27 9.39 12.71
CA THR A 468 -17.77 9.70 14.07
C THR A 468 -17.73 8.52 15.05
N THR A 469 -17.42 7.32 14.62
CA THR A 469 -17.37 6.13 15.47
C THR A 469 -15.93 5.71 15.81
N GLY A 470 -15.43 6.24 16.81
CA GLY A 470 -14.15 6.08 17.47
C GLY A 470 -13.92 7.35 18.23
N SER A 471 -13.16 7.37 19.30
CA SER A 471 -13.06 8.57 20.13
C SER A 471 -13.03 9.82 19.24
N THR A 472 -14.05 10.59 19.38
CA THR A 472 -14.23 11.89 18.78
C THR A 472 -12.96 12.69 18.94
N VAL A 473 -12.64 13.38 17.86
CA VAL A 473 -11.97 14.67 17.93
C VAL A 473 -10.51 14.59 17.53
N THR A 474 -10.21 15.30 16.50
CA THR A 474 -9.35 16.47 16.72
C THR A 474 -9.68 17.01 18.10
N ASP A 475 -8.87 16.71 19.09
CA ASP A 475 -9.00 17.41 20.35
C ASP A 475 -8.60 18.87 20.08
N THR A 476 -9.59 19.67 19.61
CA THR A 476 -9.42 21.11 19.46
C THR A 476 -9.36 21.78 20.81
N LYS A 477 -9.52 21.01 21.90
CA LYS A 477 -9.71 21.54 23.24
C LYS A 477 -8.47 21.57 24.10
N GLY A 478 -7.35 20.98 23.64
CA GLY A 478 -6.12 21.03 24.44
C GLY A 478 -6.29 20.66 25.94
N PRO A 479 -5.29 20.82 26.76
CA PRO A 479 -3.98 21.34 26.38
C PRO A 479 -3.16 20.38 25.51
N PHE A 480 -2.51 20.93 24.49
CA PHE A 480 -1.64 20.15 23.61
C PHE A 480 -0.20 20.27 24.08
N THR A 481 0.49 19.15 24.23
CA THR A 481 1.90 19.16 24.63
C THR A 481 2.80 18.83 23.45
N LEU A 482 3.73 19.73 23.14
CA LEU A 482 4.77 19.55 22.12
C LEU A 482 6.11 19.31 22.85
N ASN A 483 6.57 18.07 22.86
CA ASN A 483 7.82 17.66 23.49
C ASN A 483 8.50 16.52 22.74
N SER A 484 9.64 16.04 23.24
CA SER A 484 10.38 14.95 22.60
C SER A 484 9.63 13.61 22.54
N LYS A 485 8.60 13.41 23.36
CA LYS A 485 7.77 12.18 23.37
C LYS A 485 6.62 12.25 22.35
N THR A 486 6.07 13.45 22.13
CA THR A 486 5.00 13.67 21.15
C THR A 486 5.53 13.96 19.75
N LEU A 487 6.83 14.22 19.59
CA LEU A 487 7.49 14.42 18.31
C LEU A 487 7.61 13.09 17.57
N THR A 488 6.88 12.96 16.46
CA THR A 488 6.79 11.72 15.67
C THR A 488 7.78 11.68 14.51
N ASP A 489 8.09 12.83 13.94
CA ASP A 489 9.10 12.98 12.89
C ASP A 489 10.06 14.13 13.22
N LYS A 490 11.32 13.77 13.45
CA LYS A 490 12.38 14.74 13.75
C LYS A 490 12.75 15.61 12.55
N THR A 491 12.59 15.08 11.36
CA THR A 491 12.98 15.75 10.10
C THR A 491 11.90 16.76 9.68
N ALA A 492 10.65 16.38 9.79
CA ALA A 492 9.52 17.24 9.49
C ALA A 492 9.08 18.12 10.68
N GLY A 493 9.58 17.86 11.88
CA GLY A 493 9.14 18.58 13.08
C GLY A 493 7.70 18.27 13.48
N SER A 494 7.14 17.14 13.08
CA SER A 494 5.72 16.79 13.28
C SER A 494 5.48 16.08 14.62
N PHE A 495 4.35 16.40 15.27
CA PHE A 495 3.94 15.86 16.56
C PHE A 495 2.69 14.97 16.42
N SER A 496 2.55 14.00 17.34
CA SER A 496 1.43 13.03 17.35
C SER A 496 0.04 13.66 17.51
N ASN A 497 -0.03 14.92 17.92
CA ASN A 497 -1.27 15.69 18.10
C ASN A 497 -1.59 16.63 16.91
N GLY A 498 -0.94 16.44 15.78
CA GLY A 498 -1.20 17.17 14.55
C GLY A 498 -0.49 18.52 14.42
N PHE A 499 0.21 18.98 15.46
CA PHE A 499 1.05 20.18 15.38
C PHE A 499 2.36 19.86 14.64
N ALA A 500 2.95 20.89 14.03
CA ALA A 500 4.31 20.82 13.52
C ALA A 500 5.11 22.06 13.90
N ILE A 501 6.44 21.97 13.90
CA ILE A 501 7.34 23.12 14.06
C ILE A 501 8.30 23.18 12.88
N SER A 502 8.39 24.33 12.23
CA SER A 502 9.33 24.62 11.15
C SER A 502 10.24 25.78 11.50
N ASN A 503 11.34 25.95 10.77
CA ASN A 503 12.17 27.16 10.84
C ASN A 503 12.51 27.69 9.44
N GLU A 504 12.91 28.95 9.35
CA GLU A 504 13.23 29.62 8.08
C GLU A 504 14.38 28.97 7.28
N LYS A 505 15.20 28.16 7.91
CA LYS A 505 16.37 27.52 7.28
C LYS A 505 16.15 26.06 6.90
N GLY A 506 14.94 25.52 7.07
CA GLY A 506 14.61 24.14 6.74
C GLY A 506 15.43 23.11 7.51
N LYS A 507 16.12 23.51 8.60
CA LYS A 507 16.89 22.59 9.45
C LYS A 507 16.12 22.31 10.72
N THR A 508 16.00 21.08 10.98
CA THR A 508 15.32 20.45 12.08
C THR A 508 16.11 20.49 13.39
N TYR A 509 15.42 20.18 14.42
CA TYR A 509 15.78 20.27 15.82
C TYR A 509 16.80 19.20 16.19
N ASP A 510 17.86 19.61 16.84
CA ASP A 510 18.83 18.68 17.40
C ASP A 510 18.25 18.09 18.70
N ILE A 511 17.52 16.98 18.57
CA ILE A 511 17.08 16.21 19.74
C ILE A 511 18.25 15.39 20.20
N GLY A 512 18.88 15.80 21.29
CA GLY A 512 19.95 15.03 21.89
C GLY A 512 19.46 13.61 22.24
N SER A 513 20.18 12.58 21.82
CA SER A 513 19.86 11.19 22.16
C SER A 513 19.89 11.01 23.69
N GLY A 514 18.82 10.45 24.25
CA GLY A 514 18.69 10.18 25.68
C GLY A 514 18.23 11.35 26.55
N THR A 515 17.77 12.45 25.97
CA THR A 515 17.26 13.62 26.71
C THR A 515 15.77 13.85 26.49
N ASN A 516 15.08 14.33 27.50
CA ASN A 516 13.64 14.64 27.45
C ASN A 516 13.36 16.08 26.98
N TYR A 517 14.18 16.62 26.07
CA TYR A 517 14.03 18.00 25.59
C TYR A 517 14.33 18.11 24.10
N ILE A 518 13.83 19.19 23.51
CA ILE A 518 14.16 19.61 22.14
C ILE A 518 15.09 20.81 22.23
N LYS A 519 16.21 20.79 21.49
CA LYS A 519 17.13 21.93 21.42
C LYS A 519 16.68 22.89 20.31
N TYR A 520 16.63 24.16 20.63
CA TYR A 520 16.37 25.24 19.68
C TYR A 520 17.55 26.23 19.64
N SER A 521 17.99 26.56 18.44
CA SER A 521 19.01 27.61 18.20
C SER A 521 18.34 28.98 18.18
N ALA A 522 19.13 30.08 18.14
CA ALA A 522 18.64 31.45 18.02
C ALA A 522 18.16 31.75 16.58
N ASN A 523 17.08 31.12 16.16
CA ASN A 523 16.38 31.32 14.88
C ASN A 523 14.89 31.49 15.16
N GLN A 524 14.16 32.05 14.23
CA GLN A 524 12.70 32.05 14.31
C GLN A 524 12.16 30.66 13.94
N TYR A 525 11.21 30.18 14.74
CA TYR A 525 10.46 28.95 14.54
C TYR A 525 8.98 29.26 14.42
N THR A 526 8.27 28.47 13.64
CA THR A 526 6.83 28.55 13.47
C THR A 526 6.20 27.26 13.95
N ILE A 527 5.32 27.33 14.94
CA ILE A 527 4.42 26.25 15.30
C ILE A 527 3.24 26.32 14.34
N ILE A 528 3.02 25.28 13.57
CA ILE A 528 1.86 25.10 12.70
C ILE A 528 0.75 24.51 13.55
N ILE A 529 -0.36 25.21 13.62
CA ILE A 529 -1.53 24.87 14.43
C ILE A 529 -2.54 24.17 13.54
N PRO A 530 -3.06 22.99 13.91
CA PRO A 530 -4.10 22.30 13.16
C PRO A 530 -5.36 23.18 12.99
N ASP A 531 -6.04 23.01 11.86
CA ASP A 531 -7.28 23.72 11.57
C ASP A 531 -8.34 23.54 12.68
N GLY A 532 -9.02 24.62 13.02
CA GLY A 532 -10.05 24.66 14.06
C GLY A 532 -9.51 24.71 15.50
N VAL A 533 -8.20 24.70 15.68
CA VAL A 533 -7.55 24.90 16.97
C VAL A 533 -7.23 26.38 17.17
N LYS A 534 -7.66 26.95 18.31
CA LYS A 534 -7.46 28.36 18.68
C LYS A 534 -6.68 28.42 19.99
N ILE A 535 -5.43 28.83 19.96
CA ILE A 535 -4.55 28.88 21.13
C ILE A 535 -4.70 30.21 21.85
N THR A 536 -5.09 30.16 23.12
CA THR A 536 -5.26 31.34 23.98
C THR A 536 -4.10 31.53 24.95
N LYS A 537 -3.36 30.44 25.24
CA LYS A 537 -2.28 30.46 26.24
C LYS A 537 -1.25 29.40 25.91
N MET A 538 0.02 29.68 26.21
CA MET A 538 1.13 28.75 26.06
C MET A 538 1.97 28.71 27.33
N ASP A 539 2.17 27.51 27.90
CA ASP A 539 3.20 27.27 28.90
C ASP A 539 4.50 26.85 28.21
N ILE A 540 5.61 27.36 28.66
CA ILE A 540 6.94 27.06 28.16
C ILE A 540 7.75 26.50 29.31
N GLU A 541 8.14 25.25 29.21
CA GLU A 541 8.99 24.56 30.20
C GLU A 541 10.35 24.28 29.58
N GLY A 542 11.41 24.80 30.20
CA GLY A 542 12.75 24.69 29.66
C GLY A 542 13.85 24.81 30.67
N ARG A 543 15.09 24.73 30.20
CA ARG A 543 16.30 24.91 31.01
C ARG A 543 17.47 25.45 30.21
N ASN A 544 18.38 26.13 30.88
CA ASN A 544 19.64 26.57 30.30
C ASN A 544 20.73 25.51 30.51
N ASN A 545 21.13 24.83 29.44
CA ASN A 545 22.23 23.86 29.50
C ASN A 545 23.58 24.45 29.05
N TYR A 546 23.61 25.77 28.72
CA TYR A 546 24.75 26.45 28.12
C TYR A 546 25.08 27.67 28.99
N ASP A 547 26.08 27.59 29.82
CA ASP A 547 26.38 28.49 30.96
C ASP A 547 26.77 29.94 30.60
N THR A 548 26.74 30.36 29.34
CA THR A 548 27.36 31.59 28.86
C THR A 548 26.42 32.79 28.65
N ALA A 549 25.11 32.56 28.52
CA ALA A 549 24.14 33.63 28.29
C ALA A 549 22.78 33.31 28.88
N ASP A 550 21.93 34.33 29.04
CA ASP A 550 20.56 34.15 29.49
C ASP A 550 19.72 33.48 28.35
N ALA A 551 19.27 32.26 28.62
CA ALA A 551 18.46 31.48 27.69
C ALA A 551 16.97 31.71 27.97
N TYR A 552 16.23 32.25 27.00
CA TYR A 552 14.79 32.49 27.07
C TYR A 552 14.23 32.62 25.64
N ILE A 553 12.92 32.55 25.50
CA ILE A 553 12.26 32.89 24.23
C ILE A 553 12.16 34.41 24.18
N GLY A 554 12.90 35.05 23.29
CA GLY A 554 12.99 36.50 23.18
C GLY A 554 11.82 37.16 22.50
N GLU A 555 11.10 36.40 21.63
CA GLU A 555 9.92 36.86 20.94
C GLU A 555 8.93 35.71 20.75
N ILE A 556 7.65 35.97 20.93
CA ILE A 556 6.56 35.05 20.67
C ILE A 556 5.46 35.82 19.96
N ASN A 557 5.10 35.39 18.77
CA ASN A 557 4.04 35.95 17.93
C ASN A 557 4.14 37.50 17.80
N GLY A 558 5.36 38.00 17.59
CA GLY A 558 5.66 39.43 17.46
C GLY A 558 5.81 40.21 18.77
N THR A 559 5.52 39.60 19.93
CA THR A 559 5.69 40.23 21.25
C THR A 559 7.06 39.89 21.82
N SER A 560 7.81 40.90 22.24
CA SER A 560 9.14 40.76 22.84
C SER A 560 9.06 40.45 24.33
N TYR A 561 9.97 39.60 24.81
CA TYR A 561 10.12 39.16 26.21
C TYR A 561 11.52 39.44 26.70
N ASP A 562 11.68 39.69 28.00
CA ASP A 562 12.93 40.05 28.64
C ASP A 562 13.55 38.92 29.48
N ALA A 563 14.88 39.00 29.68
CA ALA A 563 15.61 38.00 30.45
C ALA A 563 15.27 38.00 31.95
N THR A 564 14.88 39.14 32.49
CA THR A 564 14.63 39.29 33.95
C THR A 564 13.49 38.38 34.39
N THR A 565 12.45 38.35 33.60
CA THR A 565 11.23 37.56 33.87
C THR A 565 11.31 36.14 33.33
N TYR A 566 11.84 35.97 32.10
CA TYR A 566 11.65 34.77 31.29
C TYR A 566 12.91 33.89 31.15
N ALA A 567 14.10 34.31 31.66
CA ALA A 567 15.30 33.50 31.55
C ALA A 567 15.20 32.19 32.36
N PHE A 568 15.69 31.12 31.74
CA PHE A 568 15.88 29.83 32.37
C PHE A 568 17.10 29.86 33.28
N PRO A 569 17.05 29.29 34.50
CA PRO A 569 18.13 29.34 35.44
C PRO A 569 19.45 28.73 34.94
N LYS A 570 20.59 29.38 35.23
CA LYS A 570 21.94 28.93 34.84
C LYS A 570 22.40 27.69 35.59
N ASP A 571 21.75 27.34 36.69
CA ASP A 571 22.00 26.13 37.49
C ASP A 571 21.42 24.86 36.84
N LYS A 572 20.88 24.97 35.60
CA LYS A 572 20.25 23.89 34.84
C LYS A 572 18.94 23.37 35.44
N SER A 573 18.41 24.02 36.46
CA SER A 573 17.08 23.71 36.97
C SER A 573 16.02 24.04 35.90
N VAL A 574 14.89 23.32 35.97
CA VAL A 574 13.76 23.54 35.05
C VAL A 574 12.94 24.73 35.57
N LYS A 575 12.62 25.62 34.65
CA LYS A 575 11.66 26.70 34.88
C LYS A 575 10.51 26.60 33.87
N LYS A 576 9.34 26.92 34.38
CA LYS A 576 8.12 27.04 33.59
C LYS A 576 7.59 28.46 33.69
N TYR A 577 7.15 29.02 32.57
CA TYR A 577 6.43 30.28 32.55
C TYR A 577 5.29 30.23 31.52
N THR A 578 4.32 31.14 31.68
CA THR A 578 3.10 31.16 30.88
C THR A 578 3.06 32.44 30.05
N VAL A 579 2.61 32.30 28.83
CA VAL A 579 2.29 33.41 27.92
C VAL A 579 0.81 33.31 27.57
N GLU A 580 0.08 34.40 27.77
CA GLU A 580 -1.32 34.53 27.36
C GLU A 580 -1.40 35.41 26.11
N PHE A 581 -2.32 35.10 25.21
CA PHE A 581 -2.52 35.85 23.98
C PHE A 581 -3.77 36.70 24.09
N ASP A 582 -3.67 37.98 23.76
CA ASP A 582 -4.80 38.93 23.79
C ASP A 582 -5.95 38.53 22.86
N SER A 583 -5.63 37.80 21.83
CA SER A 583 -6.58 37.19 20.89
C SER A 583 -6.15 35.75 20.57
N PRO A 584 -7.09 34.82 20.39
CA PRO A 584 -6.75 33.45 20.03
C PRO A 584 -5.89 33.39 18.77
N VAL A 585 -4.82 32.59 18.82
CA VAL A 585 -3.89 32.36 17.71
C VAL A 585 -4.34 31.12 16.92
N GLU A 586 -4.50 31.29 15.62
CA GLU A 586 -4.90 30.24 14.68
C GLU A 586 -3.82 30.06 13.61
N HIS A 587 -3.79 28.92 12.96
CA HIS A 587 -2.91 28.53 11.86
C HIS A 587 -1.42 28.51 12.20
N THR A 588 -0.84 29.59 12.69
CA THR A 588 0.60 29.65 13.00
C THR A 588 0.90 30.49 14.24
N LEU A 589 1.88 30.05 15.03
CA LEU A 589 2.42 30.76 16.18
C LEU A 589 3.95 30.78 16.05
N THR A 590 4.55 31.97 16.02
CA THR A 590 6.00 32.10 15.90
C THR A 590 6.67 32.25 17.26
N PHE A 591 7.91 31.75 17.38
CA PHE A 591 8.78 32.03 18.53
C PHE A 591 10.25 32.09 18.14
N THR A 592 11.00 32.96 18.81
CA THR A 592 12.43 33.17 18.55
C THR A 592 13.23 33.06 19.85
N PRO A 593 13.98 31.96 20.06
CA PRO A 593 14.92 31.83 21.16
C PRO A 593 16.04 32.89 21.07
N LYS A 594 16.39 33.52 22.16
CA LYS A 594 17.47 34.51 22.19
C LYS A 594 18.84 33.88 21.99
N VAL A 595 19.04 32.71 22.58
CA VAL A 595 20.25 31.88 22.44
C VAL A 595 19.84 30.42 22.33
N LYS A 596 20.80 29.54 22.01
CA LYS A 596 20.57 28.09 22.02
C LYS A 596 20.10 27.61 23.39
N GLN A 597 18.99 26.87 23.46
CA GLN A 597 18.36 26.43 24.69
C GLN A 597 17.64 25.10 24.57
N CYS A 598 17.28 24.52 25.70
CA CYS A 598 16.58 23.24 25.78
C CYS A 598 15.15 23.45 26.27
N ILE A 599 14.17 23.18 25.43
CA ILE A 599 12.75 23.21 25.79
C ILE A 599 12.29 21.78 26.05
N LEU A 600 11.74 21.57 27.27
CA LEU A 600 11.18 20.29 27.69
C LEU A 600 9.79 20.10 27.10
N ALA A 601 8.97 21.17 27.14
CA ALA A 601 7.64 21.16 26.54
C ALA A 601 7.14 22.57 26.23
N PHE A 602 6.36 22.69 25.15
CA PHE A 602 5.33 23.70 25.00
C PHE A 602 3.99 23.04 25.32
N THR A 603 3.20 23.65 26.20
CA THR A 603 1.82 23.22 26.45
C THR A 603 0.89 24.33 25.98
N LEU A 604 0.11 24.03 24.95
CA LEU A 604 -0.76 24.99 24.26
C LEU A 604 -2.20 24.79 24.74
N TYR A 605 -2.83 25.86 25.20
CA TYR A 605 -4.19 25.85 25.72
C TYR A 605 -5.13 26.54 24.75
N THR A 606 -6.30 25.99 24.58
CA THR A 606 -7.35 26.55 23.72
C THR A 606 -8.40 27.29 24.52
N GLU A 607 -9.26 28.04 23.87
CA GLU A 607 -10.49 28.54 24.49
C GLU A 607 -11.28 27.37 25.07
N ALA A 608 -11.71 27.51 26.31
CA ALA A 608 -12.72 26.62 26.86
C ALA A 608 -14.01 26.84 26.03
N THR A 609 -14.26 25.98 25.06
CA THR A 609 -15.57 25.99 24.39
C THR A 609 -16.59 25.63 25.45
N ASN A 610 -17.45 26.57 25.78
CA ASN A 610 -18.64 26.37 26.61
C ASN A 610 -19.67 25.45 25.90
N SER A 611 -19.21 24.42 25.23
CA SER A 611 -20.10 23.43 24.66
C SER A 611 -20.35 22.33 25.68
N ILE A 612 -21.61 22.15 26.00
CA ILE A 612 -22.17 21.15 26.91
C ILE A 612 -21.76 19.70 26.55
N ALA A 613 -21.20 19.48 25.37
CA ALA A 613 -20.67 18.19 24.91
C ALA A 613 -19.39 17.71 25.65
N GLY A 614 -18.75 18.54 26.46
CA GLY A 614 -17.51 18.20 27.20
C GLY A 614 -17.74 17.58 28.59
N ILE A 615 -18.97 17.48 29.07
CA ILE A 615 -19.28 16.84 30.35
C ILE A 615 -19.95 15.49 30.08
N ILE A 616 -19.30 14.62 29.34
CA ILE A 616 -19.50 13.19 29.49
C ILE A 616 -18.40 12.74 30.45
N LEU A 617 -18.72 12.77 31.71
CA LEU A 617 -17.95 12.13 32.75
C LEU A 617 -17.75 10.66 32.38
N ASP A 618 -16.51 10.26 32.42
CA ASP A 618 -16.08 8.87 32.47
C ASP A 618 -16.74 8.19 33.67
N ASN A 619 -17.98 7.75 33.50
CA ASN A 619 -18.66 6.89 34.46
C ASN A 619 -19.64 5.97 33.70
N LYS A 620 -19.14 4.78 33.45
CA LYS A 620 -19.98 3.61 33.23
C LYS A 620 -20.87 3.44 34.48
N ASN A 621 -22.20 3.55 34.27
CA ASN A 621 -23.27 3.16 35.17
C ASN A 621 -23.62 4.09 36.33
N LYS A 622 -24.58 4.91 36.08
CA LYS A 622 -25.83 5.28 36.80
C LYS A 622 -26.15 6.74 36.50
N ALA A 623 -27.31 6.99 35.92
CA ALA A 623 -27.94 8.31 35.97
C ALA A 623 -27.96 8.72 37.45
N ASP A 624 -27.17 9.70 37.87
CA ASP A 624 -27.30 10.30 39.19
C ASP A 624 -28.32 11.44 39.10
N ASN A 625 -29.17 11.54 40.06
CA ASN A 625 -30.16 12.63 40.14
C ASN A 625 -29.53 13.96 40.55
N ASN A 626 -28.24 14.15 40.40
CA ASN A 626 -27.54 15.39 40.77
C ASN A 626 -27.77 16.48 39.70
N VAL A 627 -27.79 17.71 40.15
CA VAL A 627 -27.84 18.90 39.28
C VAL A 627 -26.50 19.62 39.36
N TYR A 628 -25.96 19.87 38.19
CA TYR A 628 -24.70 20.62 38.06
C TYR A 628 -24.92 21.90 37.27
N ASP A 629 -24.18 22.95 37.57
CA ASP A 629 -24.09 24.14 36.74
C ASP A 629 -23.18 23.89 35.50
N LEU A 630 -23.13 24.85 34.60
CA LEU A 630 -22.32 24.72 33.38
C LEU A 630 -20.80 24.68 33.61
N SER A 631 -20.34 25.02 34.83
CA SER A 631 -18.93 24.86 35.22
C SER A 631 -18.61 23.48 35.80
N GLY A 632 -19.63 22.60 35.89
CA GLY A 632 -19.50 21.27 36.48
C GLY A 632 -19.59 21.23 37.98
N ARG A 633 -19.93 22.37 38.66
CA ARG A 633 -20.11 22.42 40.09
C ARG A 633 -21.46 21.83 40.49
N LEU A 634 -21.45 20.94 41.48
CA LEU A 634 -22.68 20.37 42.03
C LEU A 634 -23.55 21.47 42.68
N VAL A 635 -24.76 21.60 42.18
CA VAL A 635 -25.74 22.59 42.68
C VAL A 635 -26.74 21.92 43.61
N ILE A 636 -27.29 20.78 43.25
CA ILE A 636 -28.19 19.96 44.06
C ILE A 636 -27.81 18.49 43.96
N LYS A 637 -27.69 17.83 45.12
CA LYS A 637 -27.40 16.39 45.19
C LYS A 637 -28.70 15.61 45.30
N ASN A 638 -28.88 14.58 44.43
CA ASN A 638 -30.06 13.72 44.39
C ASN A 638 -31.37 14.51 44.24
N ALA A 639 -31.39 15.46 43.33
CA ALA A 639 -32.52 16.35 43.08
C ALA A 639 -33.83 15.61 42.77
N SER A 640 -34.89 15.98 43.48
CA SER A 640 -36.25 15.60 43.14
C SER A 640 -36.85 16.55 42.08
N THR A 641 -38.03 16.21 41.54
CA THR A 641 -38.73 17.09 40.60
C THR A 641 -39.09 18.44 41.20
N SER A 642 -39.38 18.48 42.51
CA SER A 642 -39.64 19.73 43.26
C SER A 642 -38.37 20.58 43.42
N ASP A 643 -37.20 19.94 43.60
CA ASP A 643 -35.93 20.67 43.75
C ASP A 643 -35.53 21.37 42.45
N LEU A 644 -35.85 20.76 41.29
CA LEU A 644 -35.62 21.37 39.98
C LEU A 644 -36.42 22.65 39.75
N GLN A 645 -37.57 22.80 40.41
CA GLN A 645 -38.42 23.99 40.35
C GLN A 645 -37.89 25.15 41.21
N THR A 646 -36.97 24.86 42.13
CA THR A 646 -36.36 25.88 42.99
C THR A 646 -35.08 26.47 42.40
N LEU A 647 -34.64 25.94 41.27
CA LEU A 647 -33.42 26.45 40.61
C LEU A 647 -33.64 27.88 40.08
N ASN A 648 -32.67 28.73 40.28
CA ASN A 648 -32.66 30.04 39.66
C ASN A 648 -32.70 29.89 38.10
N LYS A 649 -33.27 30.89 37.47
CA LYS A 649 -33.32 30.92 35.99
C LYS A 649 -31.93 30.71 35.38
N GLY A 650 -31.79 29.64 34.62
CA GLY A 650 -30.50 29.28 34.05
C GLY A 650 -30.49 27.92 33.34
N ILE A 651 -29.29 27.53 32.92
CA ILE A 651 -29.03 26.23 32.28
C ILE A 651 -28.24 25.36 33.23
N TYR A 652 -28.71 24.14 33.44
CA TYR A 652 -28.12 23.15 34.33
C TYR A 652 -28.00 21.80 33.64
N ILE A 653 -27.26 20.87 34.24
CA ILE A 653 -27.19 19.48 33.80
C ILE A 653 -27.81 18.60 34.87
N HIS A 654 -28.82 17.83 34.49
CA HIS A 654 -29.49 16.87 35.36
C HIS A 654 -29.72 15.55 34.59
N ASN A 655 -29.40 14.43 35.21
CA ASN A 655 -29.47 13.10 34.55
C ASN A 655 -28.75 13.05 33.18
N ASN A 656 -27.58 13.65 33.11
CA ASN A 656 -26.77 13.77 31.88
C ASN A 656 -27.50 14.48 30.71
N ARG A 657 -28.52 15.30 31.03
CA ARG A 657 -29.29 16.09 30.04
C ARG A 657 -29.31 17.56 30.43
N LYS A 658 -29.38 18.42 29.42
CA LYS A 658 -29.58 19.85 29.60
C LYS A 658 -30.96 20.08 30.24
N TYR A 659 -31.00 20.80 31.38
CA TYR A 659 -32.19 21.27 32.06
C TYR A 659 -32.22 22.80 32.01
N ILE A 660 -33.32 23.37 31.62
CA ILE A 660 -33.50 24.83 31.57
C ILE A 660 -34.51 25.21 32.68
N ALA A 661 -33.99 25.82 33.74
CA ALA A 661 -34.83 26.45 34.75
C ALA A 661 -35.34 27.79 34.21
N LYS A 662 -36.69 27.97 34.20
CA LYS A 662 -37.38 29.14 33.59
C LYS A 662 -37.56 30.28 34.58
#